data_17758e75733c43a3b2dc296c79eb3b19
#
_entry.id   17758e75733c43a3b2dc296c79eb3b19
#
_cell.length_a   1.000
_cell.length_b   1.000
_cell.length_c   1.000
_cell.angle_alpha   90.00
_cell.angle_beta   90.00
_cell.angle_gamma   90.00
#
_symmetry.space_group_name_H-M   'P 1'
#
loop_
_entity.id
_entity.type
_entity.pdbx_description
1 polymer ?
#
loop_
_entity_poly.entity_id
_entity_poly.type
_entity_poly.pdbx_seq_one_letter_code
_entity_poly.pdbx_strand_id
1 'polypeptide(L)'
;MSTNSTYGIDDECQLINRSRRRFVLGMTGSSILASLGFTPTLLSAAMHQARTGQPTLRGKVFDLNIAEHQVNFTGTPALATLVNGSLPAPTLHFKQGDTVTLRVTNNLKVSTSIHWHGLILPSAMDGVPGISNNFNGIPPGETFLYQFKLVQSGTYWYHSHSGFQEQTGLYGSIVVEPADADPVSYDRDYVVMLSDWSDEDPNDIYAKLKKLSHYYNYKERTHQDLMQDIEAKGFSATWAERSMWSEMRMSQRDLSDVTGYTYTYLMNGVTPSDGWVGLFNKGERIRLRLVNGSAMTFFDIRIPGLKMTVVASDGQNVEPVTVEEVRLGVAETYDVIVEPSDDTAYTLFAQSIDRSGFARGTLTPDINLQAEVPALDKVGNLSHGDMAMDMGGMDHAAMGHGSGAMDMSKMDHAAMGHSAPAPAVDHSKMDHATMGHSAPPAPVDHSKMDHAAMGHSMPMPMTKAKPEITNPSDFSTGKLIHPATEYGPHIDMLAEAARYRLDDPGVGLRGNGRRVLTYADLKNLRSTMEDRDPDREIELHLTGNMGRYMWSINGIKSADAKPLRWKLGERLRITFVNDTMMNHPMHLHGMWSDLETGDNNFLPRKHTVIVQPGSRISYRVTVDAEGGWAYHCHLLYHMLGMFRTVIVS
;
A
#
# COMPACT_ATOMS: atom_id res chain seq x y z
N MET A 1 57.23 -11.33 -14.48
CA MET A 1 56.40 -11.88 -15.56
C MET A 1 54.97 -11.46 -15.25
N SER A 2 54.47 -10.62 -16.11
CA SER A 2 53.16 -9.93 -16.05
C SER A 2 52.06 -10.88 -16.53
N THR A 3 50.92 -10.91 -15.86
CA THR A 3 49.64 -11.24 -16.52
C THR A 3 48.55 -10.34 -15.94
N ASN A 4 48.19 -9.36 -16.75
CA ASN A 4 46.96 -8.61 -16.66
C ASN A 4 45.76 -9.56 -16.85
N SER A 5 44.76 -9.46 -15.98
CA SER A 5 43.41 -10.00 -16.21
C SER A 5 42.42 -8.84 -16.31
N THR A 6 42.01 -8.56 -17.53
CA THR A 6 40.90 -7.71 -17.90
C THR A 6 39.59 -8.45 -17.62
N TYR A 7 38.78 -7.97 -16.67
CA TYR A 7 37.38 -8.31 -16.55
C TYR A 7 36.55 -7.04 -16.75
N GLY A 8 35.69 -7.06 -17.76
CA GLY A 8 34.71 -6.00 -17.95
C GLY A 8 34.36 -5.67 -19.38
N ILE A 9 33.80 -6.60 -20.17
CA ILE A 9 33.06 -6.29 -21.45
C ILE A 9 32.02 -7.39 -21.80
N ASP A 10 31.87 -8.46 -21.07
CA ASP A 10 31.02 -9.60 -21.55
C ASP A 10 29.55 -9.56 -21.11
N ASP A 11 29.13 -8.73 -20.16
CA ASP A 11 27.72 -8.75 -19.67
C ASP A 11 26.74 -8.01 -20.59
N GLU A 12 27.14 -6.94 -21.26
CA GLU A 12 26.24 -6.27 -22.23
C GLU A 12 26.00 -7.10 -23.50
N CYS A 13 27.02 -7.88 -23.92
CA CYS A 13 26.86 -8.76 -25.09
C CYS A 13 25.92 -9.96 -24.85
N GLN A 14 25.75 -10.43 -23.61
CA GLN A 14 24.85 -11.54 -23.33
C GLN A 14 23.38 -11.13 -23.35
N LEU A 15 23.04 -9.89 -22.94
CA LEU A 15 21.69 -9.35 -23.00
C LEU A 15 21.22 -9.15 -24.46
N ILE A 16 22.10 -8.66 -25.33
CA ILE A 16 21.80 -8.46 -26.77
C ILE A 16 21.64 -9.79 -27.51
N ASN A 17 22.38 -10.82 -27.11
CA ASN A 17 22.26 -12.15 -27.73
C ASN A 17 20.99 -12.90 -27.32
N ARG A 18 20.48 -12.69 -26.09
CA ARG A 18 19.18 -13.28 -25.65
C ARG A 18 18.01 -12.65 -26.41
N SER A 19 18.04 -11.35 -26.66
CA SER A 19 17.01 -10.65 -27.44
C SER A 19 16.95 -11.13 -28.90
N ARG A 20 18.11 -11.32 -29.56
CA ARG A 20 18.18 -11.83 -30.92
C ARG A 20 17.74 -13.30 -31.03
N ARG A 21 18.07 -14.17 -30.07
CA ARG A 21 17.58 -15.56 -30.04
C ARG A 21 16.06 -15.64 -29.86
N ARG A 22 15.46 -14.77 -29.04
CA ARG A 22 14.00 -14.72 -28.87
C ARG A 22 13.29 -14.21 -30.12
N PHE A 23 13.87 -13.24 -30.83
CA PHE A 23 13.34 -12.77 -32.12
C PHE A 23 13.35 -13.89 -33.21
N VAL A 24 14.42 -14.67 -33.29
CA VAL A 24 14.54 -15.79 -34.23
C VAL A 24 13.60 -16.93 -33.86
N LEU A 25 13.42 -17.25 -32.56
CA LEU A 25 12.45 -18.27 -32.09
C LEU A 25 11.00 -17.80 -32.30
N GLY A 26 10.71 -16.51 -32.16
CA GLY A 26 9.40 -15.95 -32.51
C GLY A 26 9.06 -16.07 -33.98
N MET A 27 10.03 -15.84 -34.86
CA MET A 27 9.85 -16.02 -36.31
C MET A 27 9.67 -17.49 -36.74
N THR A 28 10.39 -18.43 -36.12
CA THR A 28 10.21 -19.87 -36.38
C THR A 28 8.88 -20.41 -35.85
N GLY A 29 8.43 -19.92 -34.67
CA GLY A 29 7.10 -20.24 -34.11
C GLY A 29 5.97 -19.74 -35.03
N SER A 30 6.10 -18.54 -35.58
CA SER A 30 5.13 -17.96 -36.52
C SER A 30 5.05 -18.75 -37.84
N SER A 31 6.17 -19.30 -38.30
CA SER A 31 6.21 -20.12 -39.51
C SER A 31 5.56 -21.50 -39.33
N ILE A 32 5.66 -22.10 -38.15
CA ILE A 32 5.03 -23.37 -37.82
C ILE A 32 3.50 -23.19 -37.63
N LEU A 33 3.05 -22.11 -37.03
CA LEU A 33 1.63 -21.79 -36.89
C LEU A 33 0.97 -21.48 -38.24
N ALA A 34 1.67 -20.82 -39.15
CA ALA A 34 1.19 -20.59 -40.51
C ALA A 34 1.02 -21.91 -41.31
N SER A 35 1.88 -22.90 -41.06
CA SER A 35 1.79 -24.22 -41.66
C SER A 35 0.63 -25.08 -41.11
N LEU A 36 0.07 -24.71 -39.95
CA LEU A 36 -1.09 -25.33 -39.31
C LEU A 36 -2.43 -24.68 -39.71
N GLY A 37 -2.43 -23.76 -40.69
CA GLY A 37 -3.66 -23.15 -41.21
C GLY A 37 -4.15 -21.93 -40.43
N PHE A 38 -3.38 -21.38 -39.52
CA PHE A 38 -3.69 -20.11 -38.85
C PHE A 38 -3.40 -18.94 -39.79
N THR A 39 -4.41 -18.16 -40.08
CA THR A 39 -4.25 -16.96 -40.92
C THR A 39 -3.52 -15.85 -40.10
N PRO A 40 -2.74 -14.97 -40.76
CA PRO A 40 -2.07 -13.85 -40.06
C PRO A 40 -3.03 -12.98 -39.24
N THR A 41 -4.28 -12.87 -39.65
CA THR A 41 -5.35 -12.17 -38.97
C THR A 41 -5.75 -12.83 -37.63
N LEU A 42 -5.81 -14.15 -37.56
CA LEU A 42 -6.10 -14.88 -36.32
C LEU A 42 -4.94 -14.79 -35.32
N LEU A 43 -3.70 -14.84 -35.79
CA LEU A 43 -2.52 -14.69 -34.98
C LEU A 43 -2.43 -13.24 -34.42
N SER A 44 -2.69 -12.23 -35.27
CA SER A 44 -2.75 -10.83 -34.86
C SER A 44 -3.86 -10.57 -33.86
N ALA A 45 -5.04 -11.16 -34.03
CA ALA A 45 -6.16 -11.06 -33.08
C ALA A 45 -5.85 -11.73 -31.74
N ALA A 46 -5.22 -12.91 -31.75
CA ALA A 46 -4.80 -13.59 -30.52
C ALA A 46 -3.70 -12.82 -29.77
N MET A 47 -2.73 -12.26 -30.48
CA MET A 47 -1.69 -11.39 -29.88
C MET A 47 -2.28 -10.08 -29.36
N HIS A 48 -3.28 -9.52 -30.04
CA HIS A 48 -4.01 -8.33 -29.59
C HIS A 48 -4.77 -8.61 -28.28
N GLN A 49 -5.50 -9.72 -28.22
CA GLN A 49 -6.25 -10.13 -27.03
C GLN A 49 -5.31 -10.43 -25.84
N ALA A 50 -4.15 -11.02 -26.08
CA ALA A 50 -3.14 -11.26 -25.04
C ALA A 50 -2.57 -9.96 -24.44
N ARG A 51 -2.55 -8.85 -25.19
CA ARG A 51 -2.01 -7.55 -24.72
C ARG A 51 -3.06 -6.61 -24.14
N THR A 52 -4.37 -6.83 -24.41
CA THR A 52 -5.42 -5.88 -24.03
C THR A 52 -6.15 -6.21 -22.73
N GLY A 53 -5.85 -7.33 -22.07
CA GLY A 53 -6.28 -7.57 -20.71
C GLY A 53 -7.09 -8.85 -20.47
N GLN A 54 -7.45 -9.04 -19.23
CA GLN A 54 -8.14 -10.21 -18.69
C GLN A 54 -9.59 -10.30 -19.17
N PRO A 55 -10.16 -11.52 -19.26
CA PRO A 55 -11.58 -11.70 -19.57
C PRO A 55 -12.48 -11.02 -18.55
N THR A 56 -13.63 -10.52 -19.00
CA THR A 56 -14.64 -9.94 -18.11
C THR A 56 -15.90 -10.78 -18.12
N LEU A 57 -16.38 -11.20 -16.97
CA LEU A 57 -17.65 -11.89 -16.79
C LEU A 57 -18.70 -10.93 -16.26
N ARG A 58 -19.89 -10.89 -16.91
CA ARG A 58 -21.02 -10.02 -16.53
C ARG A 58 -22.25 -10.85 -16.24
N GLY A 59 -23.08 -10.39 -15.32
CA GLY A 59 -24.35 -11.05 -14.97
C GLY A 59 -24.55 -11.21 -13.46
N LYS A 60 -25.39 -12.20 -13.09
CA LYS A 60 -25.72 -12.49 -11.68
C LYS A 60 -25.36 -13.90 -11.26
N VAL A 61 -25.06 -14.78 -12.21
CA VAL A 61 -24.67 -16.17 -11.96
C VAL A 61 -23.36 -16.45 -12.68
N PHE A 62 -22.38 -16.96 -11.95
CA PHE A 62 -21.02 -17.17 -12.43
C PHE A 62 -20.55 -18.57 -12.08
N ASP A 63 -19.86 -19.19 -13.04
CA ASP A 63 -19.16 -20.47 -12.85
C ASP A 63 -17.66 -20.17 -12.83
N LEU A 64 -17.02 -20.42 -11.69
CA LEU A 64 -15.60 -20.20 -11.48
C LEU A 64 -14.92 -21.55 -11.22
N ASN A 65 -14.14 -22.01 -12.19
CA ASN A 65 -13.41 -23.27 -12.11
C ASN A 65 -11.95 -23.02 -11.76
N ILE A 66 -11.51 -23.49 -10.62
CA ILE A 66 -10.13 -23.37 -10.15
C ILE A 66 -9.37 -24.62 -10.55
N ALA A 67 -8.26 -24.44 -11.31
CA ALA A 67 -7.44 -25.54 -11.78
C ALA A 67 -5.98 -25.11 -11.97
N GLU A 68 -5.06 -26.09 -11.98
CA GLU A 68 -3.67 -25.85 -12.35
C GLU A 68 -3.51 -25.80 -13.87
N HIS A 69 -2.78 -24.81 -14.37
CA HIS A 69 -2.44 -24.64 -15.76
C HIS A 69 -0.97 -24.27 -15.93
N GLN A 70 -0.36 -24.69 -17.06
CA GLN A 70 0.97 -24.22 -17.41
C GLN A 70 0.94 -22.79 -17.92
N VAL A 71 1.85 -21.97 -17.40
CA VAL A 71 2.12 -20.60 -17.83
C VAL A 71 3.61 -20.43 -18.12
N ASN A 72 3.99 -19.36 -18.83
CA ASN A 72 5.39 -19.06 -19.11
C ASN A 72 5.59 -17.54 -19.21
N PHE A 73 6.08 -16.92 -18.14
CA PHE A 73 6.39 -15.49 -18.06
C PHE A 73 7.88 -15.19 -18.19
N THR A 74 8.73 -16.17 -17.85
CA THR A 74 10.19 -15.97 -17.73
C THR A 74 10.99 -16.62 -18.85
N GLY A 75 10.33 -17.49 -19.64
CA GLY A 75 10.95 -18.42 -20.59
C GLY A 75 10.99 -19.86 -20.05
N THR A 76 10.63 -20.07 -18.77
CA THR A 76 10.53 -21.38 -18.13
C THR A 76 9.04 -21.68 -17.87
N PRO A 77 8.52 -22.85 -18.29
CA PRO A 77 7.17 -23.26 -17.95
C PRO A 77 7.02 -23.49 -16.44
N ALA A 78 5.96 -22.94 -15.86
CA ALA A 78 5.62 -23.13 -14.45
C ALA A 78 4.13 -23.45 -14.30
N LEU A 79 3.71 -24.02 -13.18
CA LEU A 79 2.30 -24.27 -12.87
C LEU A 79 1.71 -23.06 -12.14
N ALA A 80 0.55 -22.60 -12.61
CA ALA A 80 -0.24 -21.56 -11.98
C ALA A 80 -1.60 -22.11 -11.53
N THR A 81 -2.12 -21.58 -10.43
CA THR A 81 -3.48 -21.85 -9.97
C THR A 81 -4.41 -20.78 -10.56
N LEU A 82 -5.21 -21.18 -11.55
CA LEU A 82 -6.01 -20.23 -12.34
C LEU A 82 -7.50 -20.42 -12.11
N VAL A 83 -8.25 -19.32 -12.25
CA VAL A 83 -9.71 -19.35 -12.37
C VAL A 83 -10.09 -19.22 -13.85
N ASN A 84 -10.85 -20.18 -14.36
CA ASN A 84 -11.28 -20.25 -15.75
C ASN A 84 -10.12 -20.12 -16.77
N GLY A 85 -8.91 -20.57 -16.36
CA GLY A 85 -7.73 -20.63 -17.23
C GLY A 85 -7.07 -19.30 -17.55
N SER A 86 -7.35 -18.22 -16.84
CA SER A 86 -6.71 -16.91 -17.06
C SER A 86 -5.92 -16.41 -15.83
N LEU A 87 -4.86 -15.64 -16.08
CA LEU A 87 -4.06 -14.92 -15.08
C LEU A 87 -3.87 -13.47 -15.55
N PRO A 88 -4.34 -12.47 -14.79
CA PRO A 88 -5.24 -12.62 -13.65
C PRO A 88 -6.53 -13.36 -14.00
N ALA A 89 -7.22 -13.88 -13.01
CA ALA A 89 -8.53 -14.46 -13.15
C ALA A 89 -9.53 -13.44 -13.75
N PRO A 90 -10.67 -13.88 -14.33
CA PRO A 90 -11.60 -12.96 -14.97
C PRO A 90 -12.04 -11.80 -14.08
N THR A 91 -12.16 -10.60 -14.63
CA THR A 91 -12.84 -9.48 -13.97
C THR A 91 -14.31 -9.83 -13.78
N LEU A 92 -14.78 -9.82 -12.53
CA LEU A 92 -16.20 -9.98 -12.22
C LEU A 92 -16.87 -8.62 -12.24
N HIS A 93 -17.82 -8.43 -13.14
CA HIS A 93 -18.49 -7.16 -13.33
C HIS A 93 -19.93 -7.25 -12.85
N PHE A 94 -20.22 -6.56 -11.76
CA PHE A 94 -21.48 -6.61 -11.04
C PHE A 94 -22.22 -5.27 -11.10
N LYS A 95 -23.45 -5.26 -10.55
CA LYS A 95 -24.23 -4.05 -10.31
C LYS A 95 -24.65 -3.99 -8.84
N GLN A 96 -24.49 -2.84 -8.21
CA GLN A 96 -24.97 -2.59 -6.85
C GLN A 96 -26.47 -2.86 -6.73
N GLY A 97 -26.88 -3.51 -5.65
CA GLY A 97 -28.25 -3.93 -5.38
C GLY A 97 -28.58 -5.33 -5.87
N ASP A 98 -27.80 -5.91 -6.79
CA ASP A 98 -28.00 -7.28 -7.25
C ASP A 98 -27.63 -8.31 -6.18
N THR A 99 -28.32 -9.44 -6.20
CA THR A 99 -27.87 -10.66 -5.52
C THR A 99 -27.14 -11.51 -6.54
N VAL A 100 -25.88 -11.83 -6.26
CA VAL A 100 -25.04 -12.65 -7.14
C VAL A 100 -24.91 -14.07 -6.59
N THR A 101 -24.72 -15.01 -7.51
CA THR A 101 -24.49 -16.42 -7.21
C THR A 101 -23.22 -16.86 -7.95
N LEU A 102 -22.20 -17.29 -7.18
CA LEU A 102 -20.92 -17.74 -7.73
C LEU A 102 -20.74 -19.21 -7.35
N ARG A 103 -20.75 -20.08 -8.33
CA ARG A 103 -20.44 -21.51 -8.19
C ARG A 103 -18.96 -21.71 -8.37
N VAL A 104 -18.23 -21.91 -7.27
CA VAL A 104 -16.77 -22.10 -7.29
C VAL A 104 -16.47 -23.59 -7.20
N THR A 105 -15.94 -24.14 -8.28
CA THR A 105 -15.57 -25.57 -8.38
C THR A 105 -14.05 -25.72 -8.22
N ASN A 106 -13.64 -26.57 -7.29
CA ASN A 106 -12.26 -26.90 -7.02
C ASN A 106 -11.80 -28.11 -7.83
N ASN A 107 -11.01 -27.89 -8.90
CA ASN A 107 -10.38 -28.95 -9.67
C ASN A 107 -8.89 -29.17 -9.28
N LEU A 108 -8.45 -28.60 -8.14
CA LEU A 108 -7.12 -28.87 -7.59
C LEU A 108 -7.13 -30.21 -6.82
N LYS A 109 -5.92 -30.66 -6.45
CA LYS A 109 -5.73 -31.84 -5.58
C LYS A 109 -5.74 -31.49 -4.08
N VAL A 110 -5.81 -30.21 -3.76
CA VAL A 110 -5.80 -29.65 -2.41
C VAL A 110 -7.02 -28.76 -2.20
N SER A 111 -7.38 -28.48 -0.94
CA SER A 111 -8.46 -27.56 -0.62
C SER A 111 -8.14 -26.15 -1.09
N THR A 112 -9.17 -25.41 -1.50
CA THR A 112 -9.08 -24.01 -1.94
C THR A 112 -10.18 -23.16 -1.34
N SER A 113 -10.12 -21.85 -1.59
CA SER A 113 -11.14 -20.90 -1.19
C SER A 113 -11.09 -19.66 -2.07
N ILE A 114 -12.14 -18.85 -2.08
CA ILE A 114 -12.11 -17.48 -2.60
C ILE A 114 -12.61 -16.54 -1.53
N HIS A 115 -11.81 -15.54 -1.20
CA HIS A 115 -12.19 -14.38 -0.42
C HIS A 115 -12.54 -13.22 -1.37
N TRP A 116 -13.60 -12.48 -1.04
CA TRP A 116 -14.11 -11.34 -1.82
C TRP A 116 -13.65 -10.05 -1.17
N HIS A 117 -12.41 -9.68 -1.44
CA HIS A 117 -11.69 -8.63 -0.73
C HIS A 117 -12.38 -7.27 -0.82
N GLY A 118 -12.70 -6.69 0.34
CA GLY A 118 -13.34 -5.39 0.47
C GLY A 118 -14.86 -5.40 0.29
N LEU A 119 -15.49 -6.53 -0.05
CA LEU A 119 -16.94 -6.61 -0.14
C LEU A 119 -17.60 -6.76 1.24
N ILE A 120 -18.69 -6.05 1.46
CA ILE A 120 -19.57 -6.19 2.63
C ILE A 120 -20.54 -7.33 2.33
N LEU A 121 -20.41 -8.43 3.08
CA LEU A 121 -21.16 -9.65 2.88
C LEU A 121 -21.31 -10.44 4.20
N PRO A 122 -22.19 -11.44 4.30
CA PRO A 122 -22.29 -12.28 5.48
C PRO A 122 -21.03 -13.12 5.73
N SER A 123 -20.61 -13.30 6.99
CA SER A 123 -19.40 -14.06 7.35
C SER A 123 -19.34 -15.46 6.70
N ALA A 124 -20.47 -16.16 6.58
CA ALA A 124 -20.53 -17.46 5.89
C ALA A 124 -20.12 -17.42 4.40
N MET A 125 -20.07 -16.24 3.78
CA MET A 125 -19.70 -16.00 2.38
C MET A 125 -18.35 -15.32 2.21
N ASP A 126 -17.65 -15.04 3.30
CA ASP A 126 -16.35 -14.34 3.30
C ASP A 126 -15.20 -15.19 2.73
N GLY A 127 -15.28 -16.50 2.87
CA GLY A 127 -14.40 -17.43 2.19
C GLY A 127 -13.06 -17.71 2.89
N VAL A 128 -12.93 -17.44 4.18
CA VAL A 128 -11.72 -17.76 4.97
C VAL A 128 -11.90 -19.09 5.71
N PRO A 129 -11.15 -20.14 5.35
CA PRO A 129 -11.29 -21.46 5.96
C PRO A 129 -11.06 -21.45 7.48
N GLY A 130 -11.99 -22.04 8.23
CA GLY A 130 -11.91 -22.17 9.69
C GLY A 130 -12.19 -20.89 10.49
N ILE A 131 -12.49 -19.77 9.82
CA ILE A 131 -12.82 -18.48 10.44
C ILE A 131 -14.21 -18.02 10.02
N SER A 132 -14.48 -17.96 8.74
CA SER A 132 -15.82 -17.66 8.21
C SER A 132 -16.83 -18.69 8.71
N ASN A 133 -18.01 -18.23 9.08
CA ASN A 133 -19.04 -19.08 9.66
C ASN A 133 -19.36 -20.28 8.77
N ASN A 134 -19.22 -21.49 9.29
CA ASN A 134 -19.53 -22.76 8.60
C ASN A 134 -18.75 -22.97 7.28
N PHE A 135 -17.55 -22.40 7.15
CA PHE A 135 -16.71 -22.56 5.96
C PHE A 135 -15.31 -23.10 6.31
N ASN A 136 -14.98 -24.29 5.79
CA ASN A 136 -13.69 -24.96 6.00
C ASN A 136 -12.85 -25.08 4.71
N GLY A 137 -13.16 -24.26 3.70
CA GLY A 137 -12.60 -24.37 2.36
C GLY A 137 -13.43 -25.27 1.44
N ILE A 138 -13.02 -25.34 0.19
CA ILE A 138 -13.65 -26.13 -0.87
C ILE A 138 -12.78 -27.36 -1.13
N PRO A 139 -13.18 -28.58 -0.73
CA PRO A 139 -12.39 -29.79 -0.98
C PRO A 139 -12.18 -30.08 -2.47
N PRO A 140 -11.18 -30.90 -2.84
CA PRO A 140 -10.97 -31.35 -4.22
C PRO A 140 -12.22 -31.99 -4.83
N GLY A 141 -12.58 -31.55 -6.05
CA GLY A 141 -13.73 -32.02 -6.80
C GLY A 141 -15.08 -31.47 -6.37
N GLU A 142 -15.14 -30.66 -5.31
CA GLU A 142 -16.38 -30.08 -4.81
C GLU A 142 -16.64 -28.68 -5.35
N THR A 143 -17.91 -28.26 -5.27
CA THR A 143 -18.37 -26.92 -5.65
C THR A 143 -19.00 -26.26 -4.43
N PHE A 144 -18.54 -25.06 -4.08
CA PHE A 144 -19.16 -24.21 -3.07
C PHE A 144 -19.99 -23.10 -3.74
N LEU A 145 -21.16 -22.83 -3.18
CA LEU A 145 -22.09 -21.82 -3.67
C LEU A 145 -22.01 -20.56 -2.80
N TYR A 146 -21.32 -19.54 -3.30
CA TYR A 146 -21.39 -18.20 -2.71
C TYR A 146 -22.61 -17.47 -3.23
N GLN A 147 -23.41 -16.93 -2.32
CA GLN A 147 -24.58 -16.13 -2.67
C GLN A 147 -24.72 -14.94 -1.71
N PHE A 148 -24.64 -13.73 -2.22
CA PHE A 148 -24.74 -12.53 -1.41
C PHE A 148 -25.25 -11.33 -2.23
N LYS A 149 -25.80 -10.34 -1.53
CA LYS A 149 -26.26 -9.08 -2.11
C LYS A 149 -25.09 -8.08 -2.13
N LEU A 150 -24.93 -7.39 -3.24
CA LEU A 150 -23.96 -6.31 -3.42
C LEU A 150 -24.52 -5.00 -2.88
N VAL A 151 -24.06 -4.57 -1.71
CA VAL A 151 -24.58 -3.38 -1.02
C VAL A 151 -23.80 -2.11 -1.35
N GLN A 152 -22.64 -2.25 -1.99
CA GLN A 152 -21.71 -1.16 -2.33
C GLN A 152 -21.32 -1.20 -3.80
N SER A 153 -20.87 -0.06 -4.34
CA SER A 153 -20.23 0.06 -5.66
C SER A 153 -18.74 0.31 -5.52
N GLY A 154 -17.97 0.19 -6.61
CA GLY A 154 -16.55 0.51 -6.64
C GLY A 154 -15.68 -0.58 -7.25
N THR A 155 -14.37 -0.43 -7.07
CA THR A 155 -13.33 -1.35 -7.53
C THR A 155 -12.82 -2.17 -6.36
N TYR A 156 -12.86 -3.50 -6.52
CA TYR A 156 -12.46 -4.50 -5.53
C TYR A 156 -11.68 -5.61 -6.23
N TRP A 157 -11.36 -6.68 -5.50
CA TRP A 157 -10.71 -7.84 -6.05
C TRP A 157 -11.07 -9.12 -5.28
N TYR A 158 -10.66 -10.27 -5.76
CA TYR A 158 -10.83 -11.55 -5.10
C TYR A 158 -9.57 -12.39 -5.22
N HIS A 159 -9.31 -13.21 -4.21
CA HIS A 159 -8.13 -14.06 -4.18
C HIS A 159 -8.34 -15.29 -3.29
N SER A 160 -7.41 -16.24 -3.37
CA SER A 160 -7.43 -17.38 -2.45
C SER A 160 -7.03 -16.96 -1.04
N HIS A 161 -7.69 -17.57 -0.06
CA HIS A 161 -7.28 -17.51 1.35
C HIS A 161 -6.81 -18.88 1.85
N SER A 162 -6.27 -19.72 0.94
CA SER A 162 -5.82 -21.09 1.22
C SER A 162 -4.36 -21.27 0.83
N GLY A 163 -3.50 -21.54 1.83
CA GLY A 163 -2.06 -21.71 1.62
C GLY A 163 -1.42 -20.50 0.93
N PHE A 164 -0.62 -20.76 -0.11
CA PHE A 164 0.01 -19.72 -0.92
C PHE A 164 -0.59 -19.63 -2.34
N GLN A 165 -1.86 -20.01 -2.52
CA GLN A 165 -2.50 -20.04 -3.85
C GLN A 165 -2.65 -18.65 -4.47
N GLU A 166 -2.67 -17.59 -3.66
CA GLU A 166 -2.61 -16.21 -4.12
C GLU A 166 -1.31 -15.96 -4.91
N GLN A 167 -0.14 -16.35 -4.36
CA GLN A 167 1.16 -16.22 -5.02
C GLN A 167 1.22 -17.03 -6.32
N THR A 168 0.51 -18.15 -6.42
CA THR A 168 0.51 -19.00 -7.62
C THR A 168 -0.53 -18.60 -8.67
N GLY A 169 -1.28 -17.50 -8.46
CA GLY A 169 -2.11 -16.89 -9.50
C GLY A 169 -3.62 -16.88 -9.26
N LEU A 170 -4.11 -17.35 -8.08
CA LEU A 170 -5.52 -17.31 -7.77
C LEU A 170 -5.94 -15.93 -7.23
N TYR A 171 -6.05 -14.96 -8.13
CA TYR A 171 -6.53 -13.60 -7.89
C TYR A 171 -7.17 -13.01 -9.14
N GLY A 172 -8.15 -12.12 -8.96
CA GLY A 172 -8.83 -11.41 -10.03
C GLY A 172 -9.56 -10.17 -9.53
N SER A 173 -9.93 -9.27 -10.42
CA SER A 173 -10.56 -8.01 -10.09
C SER A 173 -12.09 -8.10 -10.04
N ILE A 174 -12.71 -7.18 -9.27
CA ILE A 174 -14.15 -6.99 -9.18
C ILE A 174 -14.46 -5.51 -9.48
N VAL A 175 -15.42 -5.28 -10.34
CA VAL A 175 -16.02 -3.97 -10.58
C VAL A 175 -17.50 -4.05 -10.24
N VAL A 176 -17.96 -3.21 -9.32
CA VAL A 176 -19.38 -3.09 -8.98
C VAL A 176 -19.87 -1.74 -9.46
N GLU A 177 -20.68 -1.74 -10.51
CA GLU A 177 -21.33 -0.52 -11.02
C GLU A 177 -22.29 0.05 -9.97
N PRO A 178 -22.33 1.38 -9.77
CA PRO A 178 -23.29 1.99 -8.86
C PRO A 178 -24.74 1.78 -9.32
N ALA A 179 -25.67 1.76 -8.36
CA ALA A 179 -27.11 1.68 -8.68
C ALA A 179 -27.62 2.99 -9.32
N ASP A 180 -27.09 4.11 -8.85
CA ASP A 180 -27.35 5.46 -9.36
C ASP A 180 -26.28 5.87 -10.39
N ALA A 181 -26.41 7.08 -10.95
CA ALA A 181 -25.39 7.62 -11.83
C ALA A 181 -24.03 7.74 -11.12
N ASP A 182 -22.97 7.27 -11.79
CA ASP A 182 -21.61 7.43 -11.27
C ASP A 182 -21.28 8.94 -11.15
N PRO A 183 -20.85 9.43 -9.99
CA PRO A 183 -20.45 10.84 -9.84
C PRO A 183 -19.22 11.21 -10.67
N VAL A 184 -18.44 10.23 -11.11
CA VAL A 184 -17.24 10.40 -11.93
C VAL A 184 -17.57 10.06 -13.39
N SER A 185 -17.54 11.07 -14.28
CA SER A 185 -17.73 10.84 -15.71
C SER A 185 -16.41 10.40 -16.36
N TYR A 186 -16.49 9.47 -17.30
CA TYR A 186 -15.38 8.96 -18.11
C TYR A 186 -15.88 8.44 -19.45
N ASP A 187 -15.00 8.40 -20.44
CA ASP A 187 -15.29 7.88 -21.78
C ASP A 187 -14.80 6.43 -21.92
N ARG A 188 -13.74 6.06 -21.17
CA ARG A 188 -13.16 4.71 -21.13
C ARG A 188 -12.91 4.28 -19.69
N ASP A 189 -12.94 2.96 -19.49
CA ASP A 189 -12.73 2.32 -18.21
C ASP A 189 -11.80 1.10 -18.38
N TYR A 190 -10.67 1.10 -17.67
CA TYR A 190 -9.71 0.00 -17.68
C TYR A 190 -9.39 -0.46 -16.27
N VAL A 191 -9.47 -1.75 -16.02
CA VAL A 191 -8.87 -2.36 -14.84
C VAL A 191 -7.38 -2.57 -15.11
N VAL A 192 -6.56 -2.12 -14.17
CA VAL A 192 -5.10 -2.29 -14.19
C VAL A 192 -4.70 -3.05 -12.93
N MET A 193 -4.63 -4.37 -13.07
CA MET A 193 -4.23 -5.25 -11.97
C MET A 193 -2.74 -5.50 -12.00
N LEU A 194 -2.04 -5.11 -10.94
CA LEU A 194 -0.63 -5.36 -10.72
C LEU A 194 -0.45 -6.63 -9.90
N SER A 195 0.57 -7.41 -10.21
CA SER A 195 0.88 -8.64 -9.47
C SER A 195 2.37 -8.98 -9.58
N ASP A 196 2.82 -9.87 -8.71
CA ASP A 196 4.16 -10.44 -8.68
C ASP A 196 4.10 -11.95 -8.94
N TRP A 197 4.87 -12.42 -9.90
CA TRP A 197 4.98 -13.83 -10.28
C TRP A 197 6.35 -14.37 -9.96
N SER A 198 6.43 -15.59 -9.43
CA SER A 198 7.68 -16.35 -9.33
C SER A 198 7.49 -17.75 -9.90
N ASP A 199 8.50 -18.26 -10.63
CA ASP A 199 8.57 -19.66 -11.04
C ASP A 199 8.98 -20.59 -9.87
N GLU A 200 9.39 -20.01 -8.75
CA GLU A 200 9.79 -20.72 -7.55
C GLU A 200 8.56 -21.11 -6.71
N ASP A 201 8.59 -22.30 -6.12
CA ASP A 201 7.53 -22.74 -5.20
C ASP A 201 7.45 -21.79 -3.98
N PRO A 202 6.27 -21.23 -3.67
CA PRO A 202 6.13 -20.28 -2.55
C PRO A 202 6.50 -20.90 -1.18
N ASN A 203 6.40 -22.22 -1.00
CA ASN A 203 6.90 -22.88 0.20
C ASN A 203 8.42 -22.82 0.29
N ASP A 204 9.13 -22.92 -0.84
CA ASP A 204 10.59 -22.78 -0.89
C ASP A 204 11.01 -21.32 -0.65
N ILE A 205 10.26 -20.36 -1.20
CA ILE A 205 10.44 -18.92 -0.89
C ILE A 205 10.34 -18.72 0.63
N TYR A 206 9.25 -19.16 1.25
CA TYR A 206 9.05 -19.03 2.69
C TYR A 206 10.14 -19.74 3.50
N ALA A 207 10.54 -20.96 3.11
CA ALA A 207 11.60 -21.70 3.78
C ALA A 207 12.95 -20.98 3.72
N LYS A 208 13.25 -20.28 2.63
CA LYS A 208 14.45 -19.45 2.48
C LYS A 208 14.39 -18.22 3.37
N LEU A 209 13.27 -17.50 3.37
CA LEU A 209 13.04 -16.34 4.26
C LEU A 209 13.18 -16.74 5.73
N LYS A 210 12.69 -17.92 6.14
CA LYS A 210 12.87 -18.46 7.51
C LYS A 210 14.32 -18.73 7.89
N LYS A 211 15.20 -18.95 6.94
CA LYS A 211 16.64 -19.17 7.17
C LYS A 211 17.45 -17.88 7.05
N LEU A 212 17.06 -17.01 6.14
CA LEU A 212 17.74 -15.76 5.81
C LEU A 212 16.72 -14.76 5.30
N SER A 213 16.23 -13.87 6.14
CA SER A 213 15.13 -12.93 5.80
C SER A 213 15.45 -12.04 4.59
N HIS A 214 16.69 -11.66 4.39
CA HIS A 214 17.15 -10.84 3.27
C HIS A 214 17.69 -11.66 2.07
N TYR A 215 17.30 -12.94 1.94
CA TYR A 215 17.75 -13.82 0.86
C TYR A 215 17.52 -13.25 -0.55
N TYR A 216 16.41 -12.54 -0.72
CA TYR A 216 16.01 -11.95 -2.02
C TYR A 216 16.39 -10.46 -2.16
N ASN A 217 17.08 -9.87 -1.19
CA ASN A 217 17.46 -8.46 -1.26
C ASN A 217 18.76 -8.26 -2.06
N TYR A 218 18.63 -7.76 -3.30
CA TYR A 218 19.81 -7.41 -4.13
C TYR A 218 20.44 -6.06 -3.79
N LYS A 219 19.75 -5.24 -3.01
CA LYS A 219 20.15 -3.87 -2.75
C LYS A 219 20.83 -3.70 -1.40
N GLU A 220 21.22 -4.80 -0.77
CA GLU A 220 22.04 -4.79 0.43
C GLU A 220 23.28 -3.89 0.26
N ARG A 221 23.66 -3.24 1.36
CA ARG A 221 24.81 -2.32 1.36
C ARG A 221 26.11 -3.09 1.19
N THR A 222 26.89 -2.70 0.20
CA THR A 222 28.15 -3.33 -0.17
C THR A 222 29.35 -2.74 0.58
N HIS A 223 30.52 -3.36 0.42
CA HIS A 223 31.78 -2.78 0.89
C HIS A 223 32.08 -1.43 0.20
N GLN A 224 31.69 -1.28 -1.07
CA GLN A 224 31.85 0.00 -1.79
C GLN A 224 30.99 1.10 -1.17
N ASP A 225 29.74 0.80 -0.80
CA ASP A 225 28.87 1.75 -0.07
C ASP A 225 29.51 2.14 1.28
N LEU A 226 30.16 1.19 1.99
CA LEU A 226 30.86 1.48 3.23
C LEU A 226 32.00 2.49 3.01
N MET A 227 32.81 2.30 1.97
CA MET A 227 33.91 3.24 1.67
C MET A 227 33.39 4.60 1.28
N GLN A 228 32.32 4.68 0.50
CA GLN A 228 31.67 5.95 0.13
C GLN A 228 31.11 6.67 1.36
N ASP A 229 30.46 5.94 2.27
CA ASP A 229 29.96 6.51 3.52
C ASP A 229 31.09 7.06 4.40
N ILE A 230 32.22 6.33 4.51
CA ILE A 230 33.40 6.77 5.26
C ILE A 230 33.99 8.04 4.65
N GLU A 231 34.08 8.10 3.32
CA GLU A 231 34.57 9.28 2.62
C GLU A 231 33.64 10.49 2.84
N ALA A 232 32.31 10.29 2.80
CA ALA A 232 31.33 11.35 2.95
C ALA A 232 31.12 11.84 4.37
N LYS A 233 31.12 10.94 5.37
CA LYS A 233 30.69 11.21 6.75
C LYS A 233 31.81 11.01 7.79
N GLY A 234 32.94 10.40 7.39
CA GLY A 234 34.01 9.94 8.27
C GLY A 234 33.74 8.59 8.93
N PHE A 235 34.82 7.94 9.38
CA PHE A 235 34.76 6.57 9.92
C PHE A 235 33.86 6.47 11.15
N SER A 236 33.99 7.37 12.12
CA SER A 236 33.25 7.30 13.40
C SER A 236 31.73 7.39 13.21
N ALA A 237 31.25 8.34 12.40
CA ALA A 237 29.82 8.51 12.13
C ALA A 237 29.26 7.32 11.34
N THR A 238 29.99 6.86 10.33
CA THR A 238 29.60 5.69 9.52
C THR A 238 29.53 4.43 10.37
N TRP A 239 30.50 4.22 11.27
CA TRP A 239 30.53 3.07 12.17
C TRP A 239 29.36 3.09 13.15
N ALA A 240 29.10 4.24 13.80
CA ALA A 240 27.98 4.40 14.73
C ALA A 240 26.63 4.10 14.04
N GLU A 241 26.41 4.68 12.86
CA GLU A 241 25.19 4.44 12.09
C GLU A 241 25.01 2.95 11.74
N ARG A 242 26.07 2.30 11.21
CA ARG A 242 26.00 0.90 10.79
C ARG A 242 25.86 -0.06 11.98
N SER A 243 26.47 0.25 13.13
CA SER A 243 26.33 -0.55 14.34
C SER A 243 24.90 -0.61 14.82
N MET A 244 24.17 0.52 14.82
CA MET A 244 22.75 0.55 15.20
C MET A 244 21.88 -0.35 14.31
N TRP A 245 22.07 -0.27 12.98
CA TRP A 245 21.36 -1.17 12.06
C TRP A 245 21.71 -2.64 12.29
N SER A 246 22.98 -2.93 12.58
CA SER A 246 23.45 -4.28 12.87
C SER A 246 22.88 -4.84 14.18
N GLU A 247 22.77 -4.01 15.23
CA GLU A 247 22.17 -4.39 16.50
C GLU A 247 20.68 -4.74 16.35
N MET A 248 19.95 -4.01 15.49
CA MET A 248 18.59 -4.33 15.11
C MET A 248 18.46 -5.53 14.14
N ARG A 249 19.58 -6.06 13.63
CA ARG A 249 19.60 -7.11 12.59
C ARG A 249 18.82 -6.70 11.33
N MET A 250 18.90 -5.44 10.95
CA MET A 250 18.16 -4.81 9.85
C MET A 250 19.12 -4.09 8.89
N SER A 251 18.65 -3.84 7.67
CA SER A 251 19.32 -3.02 6.66
C SER A 251 18.44 -1.86 6.21
N GLN A 252 19.03 -0.69 6.02
CA GLN A 252 18.31 0.49 5.51
C GLN A 252 17.60 0.28 4.17
N ARG A 253 18.02 -0.74 3.40
CA ARG A 253 17.52 -1.05 2.07
C ARG A 253 16.66 -2.31 2.03
N ASP A 254 16.32 -2.87 3.16
CA ASP A 254 15.43 -4.03 3.25
C ASP A 254 13.97 -3.55 3.26
N LEU A 255 13.51 -3.10 2.09
CA LEU A 255 12.18 -2.51 1.89
C LEU A 255 11.13 -3.52 1.45
N SER A 256 11.56 -4.70 1.01
CA SER A 256 10.71 -5.80 0.55
C SER A 256 11.43 -7.13 0.78
N ASP A 257 10.74 -8.09 1.37
CA ASP A 257 11.30 -9.43 1.68
C ASP A 257 11.55 -10.27 0.43
N VAL A 258 10.68 -10.13 -0.57
CA VAL A 258 10.79 -10.81 -1.86
C VAL A 258 10.82 -9.77 -2.96
N THR A 259 11.80 -9.85 -3.83
CA THR A 259 12.12 -8.79 -4.78
C THR A 259 12.21 -9.33 -6.21
N GLY A 260 12.53 -8.47 -7.17
CA GLY A 260 12.85 -8.84 -8.55
C GLY A 260 14.00 -9.86 -8.70
N TYR A 261 14.58 -10.33 -7.59
CA TYR A 261 15.47 -11.50 -7.60
C TYR A 261 14.75 -12.74 -8.12
N THR A 262 13.52 -12.99 -7.66
CA THR A 262 12.69 -14.10 -8.13
C THR A 262 11.40 -13.62 -8.79
N TYR A 263 10.93 -12.37 -8.52
CA TYR A 263 9.69 -11.86 -9.08
C TYR A 263 9.83 -11.31 -10.49
N THR A 264 8.87 -11.68 -11.33
CA THR A 264 8.50 -10.96 -12.55
C THR A 264 7.22 -10.18 -12.25
N TYR A 265 7.28 -8.85 -12.37
CA TYR A 265 6.12 -8.00 -12.10
C TYR A 265 5.21 -7.94 -13.33
N LEU A 266 3.92 -8.15 -13.12
CA LEU A 266 2.95 -8.24 -14.20
C LEU A 266 1.93 -7.08 -14.10
N MET A 267 1.48 -6.61 -15.27
CA MET A 267 0.33 -5.71 -15.40
C MET A 267 -0.73 -6.42 -16.24
N ASN A 268 -1.89 -6.72 -15.62
CA ASN A 268 -2.94 -7.53 -16.24
C ASN A 268 -2.44 -8.87 -16.81
N GLY A 269 -1.50 -9.52 -16.11
CA GLY A 269 -0.89 -10.77 -16.53
C GLY A 269 0.13 -10.65 -17.66
N VAL A 270 0.49 -9.43 -18.07
CA VAL A 270 1.45 -9.15 -19.14
C VAL A 270 2.79 -8.76 -18.54
N THR A 271 3.87 -9.35 -19.06
CA THR A 271 5.25 -9.05 -18.62
C THR A 271 5.71 -7.65 -19.04
N PRO A 272 6.72 -7.07 -18.39
CA PRO A 272 7.27 -5.78 -18.82
C PRO A 272 7.83 -5.78 -20.23
N SER A 273 8.33 -6.92 -20.72
CA SER A 273 8.84 -7.05 -22.11
C SER A 273 7.75 -6.85 -23.15
N ASP A 274 6.56 -7.40 -22.89
CA ASP A 274 5.43 -7.33 -23.82
C ASP A 274 4.63 -6.04 -23.64
N GLY A 275 4.38 -5.64 -22.39
CA GLY A 275 3.65 -4.45 -21.99
C GLY A 275 2.15 -4.53 -22.29
N TRP A 276 1.32 -4.26 -21.27
CA TRP A 276 -0.13 -4.08 -21.45
C TRP A 276 -0.42 -2.84 -22.31
N VAL A 277 -1.54 -2.84 -23.05
CA VAL A 277 -1.94 -1.73 -23.91
C VAL A 277 -3.38 -1.32 -23.65
N GLY A 278 -3.58 -0.03 -23.33
CA GLY A 278 -4.87 0.64 -23.29
C GLY A 278 -5.00 1.67 -24.41
N LEU A 279 -6.04 1.56 -25.23
CA LEU A 279 -6.28 2.48 -26.34
C LEU A 279 -7.11 3.70 -25.88
N PHE A 280 -6.82 4.86 -26.43
CA PHE A 280 -7.62 6.05 -26.21
C PHE A 280 -7.76 6.92 -27.47
N ASN A 281 -8.72 7.84 -27.47
CA ASN A 281 -8.73 8.95 -28.42
C ASN A 281 -8.35 10.24 -27.68
N LYS A 282 -7.65 11.13 -28.35
CA LYS A 282 -7.26 12.43 -27.81
C LYS A 282 -8.44 13.16 -27.16
N GLY A 283 -8.25 13.62 -25.93
CA GLY A 283 -9.25 14.35 -25.14
C GLY A 283 -10.27 13.48 -24.43
N GLU A 284 -10.22 12.14 -24.56
CA GLU A 284 -11.02 11.24 -23.74
C GLU A 284 -10.59 11.27 -22.28
N ARG A 285 -11.56 11.14 -21.39
CA ARG A 285 -11.36 10.89 -19.97
C ARG A 285 -11.28 9.39 -19.73
N ILE A 286 -10.14 8.91 -19.26
CA ILE A 286 -9.90 7.49 -19.07
C ILE A 286 -9.87 7.21 -17.56
N ARG A 287 -10.75 6.33 -17.08
CA ARG A 287 -10.69 5.77 -15.73
C ARG A 287 -9.76 4.57 -15.72
N LEU A 288 -8.72 4.64 -14.91
CA LEU A 288 -7.86 3.51 -14.62
C LEU A 288 -8.17 3.03 -13.20
N ARG A 289 -8.64 1.79 -13.09
CA ARG A 289 -8.91 1.10 -11.82
C ARG A 289 -7.67 0.33 -11.42
N LEU A 290 -6.82 0.96 -10.62
CA LEU A 290 -5.57 0.40 -10.16
C LEU A 290 -5.85 -0.57 -9.01
N VAL A 291 -5.43 -1.83 -9.15
CA VAL A 291 -5.59 -2.89 -8.14
C VAL A 291 -4.24 -3.52 -7.89
N ASN A 292 -3.79 -3.57 -6.65
CA ASN A 292 -2.59 -4.32 -6.30
C ASN A 292 -2.95 -5.71 -5.75
N GLY A 293 -2.94 -6.69 -6.62
CA GLY A 293 -3.14 -8.10 -6.29
C GLY A 293 -1.82 -8.88 -6.14
N SER A 294 -0.74 -8.21 -5.76
CA SER A 294 0.54 -8.86 -5.47
C SER A 294 0.53 -9.56 -4.12
N ALA A 295 1.31 -10.62 -3.98
CA ALA A 295 1.50 -11.29 -2.71
C ALA A 295 2.38 -10.47 -1.74
N MET A 296 3.43 -9.80 -2.25
CA MET A 296 4.42 -9.11 -1.40
C MET A 296 4.81 -7.71 -1.87
N THR A 297 4.44 -7.29 -3.09
CA THR A 297 5.04 -6.12 -3.72
C THR A 297 4.19 -4.86 -3.60
N PHE A 298 4.76 -3.79 -3.04
CA PHE A 298 4.26 -2.42 -3.16
C PHE A 298 4.73 -1.80 -4.48
N PHE A 299 3.86 -1.06 -5.16
CA PHE A 299 4.20 -0.35 -6.38
C PHE A 299 4.09 1.16 -6.24
N ASP A 300 5.08 1.87 -6.79
CA ASP A 300 5.01 3.30 -7.05
C ASP A 300 4.65 3.52 -8.51
N ILE A 301 3.49 4.12 -8.76
CA ILE A 301 2.85 4.21 -10.07
C ILE A 301 2.88 5.64 -10.56
N ARG A 302 3.35 5.85 -11.80
CA ARG A 302 3.33 7.14 -12.48
C ARG A 302 3.10 6.97 -13.99
N ILE A 303 2.67 8.04 -14.62
CA ILE A 303 2.52 8.14 -16.07
C ILE A 303 3.30 9.40 -16.51
N PRO A 304 4.57 9.29 -16.92
CA PRO A 304 5.35 10.44 -17.32
C PRO A 304 4.65 11.28 -18.38
N GLY A 305 4.55 12.59 -18.13
CA GLY A 305 3.85 13.52 -19.01
C GLY A 305 2.33 13.60 -18.82
N LEU A 306 1.73 12.78 -17.94
CA LEU A 306 0.29 12.77 -17.70
C LEU A 306 0.00 12.71 -16.19
N LYS A 307 -0.80 13.66 -15.69
CA LYS A 307 -1.23 13.65 -14.29
C LYS A 307 -2.39 12.69 -14.07
N MET A 308 -2.48 12.14 -12.87
CA MET A 308 -3.55 11.27 -12.42
C MET A 308 -4.43 12.02 -11.43
N THR A 309 -5.73 12.07 -11.66
CA THR A 309 -6.69 12.60 -10.69
C THR A 309 -7.36 11.42 -9.97
N VAL A 310 -6.98 11.22 -8.72
CA VAL A 310 -7.53 10.17 -7.85
C VAL A 310 -8.98 10.53 -7.52
N VAL A 311 -9.90 9.63 -7.78
CA VAL A 311 -11.37 9.81 -7.61
C VAL A 311 -12.01 8.77 -6.70
N ALA A 312 -11.30 7.65 -6.44
CA ALA A 312 -11.73 6.66 -5.47
C ALA A 312 -10.51 5.98 -4.80
N SER A 313 -10.70 5.55 -3.57
CA SER A 313 -9.76 4.75 -2.77
C SER A 313 -10.52 3.58 -2.18
N ASP A 314 -10.00 2.36 -2.34
CA ASP A 314 -10.62 1.12 -1.86
C ASP A 314 -12.10 1.01 -2.23
N GLY A 315 -12.43 1.35 -3.48
CA GLY A 315 -13.79 1.29 -4.02
C GLY A 315 -14.74 2.42 -3.57
N GLN A 316 -14.30 3.32 -2.69
CA GLN A 316 -15.11 4.45 -2.23
C GLN A 316 -14.68 5.75 -2.90
N ASN A 317 -15.66 6.54 -3.39
CA ASN A 317 -15.37 7.82 -4.03
C ASN A 317 -14.79 8.82 -3.02
N VAL A 318 -13.74 9.52 -3.44
CA VAL A 318 -13.08 10.58 -2.68
C VAL A 318 -13.19 11.92 -3.42
N GLU A 319 -12.99 13.03 -2.73
CA GLU A 319 -12.79 14.32 -3.38
C GLU A 319 -11.61 14.21 -4.35
N PRO A 320 -11.74 14.69 -5.60
CA PRO A 320 -10.69 14.52 -6.61
C PRO A 320 -9.37 15.17 -6.22
N VAL A 321 -8.29 14.40 -6.24
CA VAL A 321 -6.92 14.86 -5.93
C VAL A 321 -6.01 14.58 -7.12
N THR A 322 -5.43 15.63 -7.71
CA THR A 322 -4.50 15.48 -8.85
C THR A 322 -3.06 15.33 -8.37
N VAL A 323 -2.42 14.25 -8.79
CA VAL A 323 -1.06 13.87 -8.41
C VAL A 323 -0.24 13.42 -9.62
N GLU A 324 1.05 13.25 -9.43
CA GLU A 324 1.99 12.73 -10.46
C GLU A 324 2.42 11.30 -10.17
N GLU A 325 2.26 10.86 -8.92
CA GLU A 325 2.65 9.52 -8.49
C GLU A 325 1.76 9.02 -7.34
N VAL A 326 1.49 7.72 -7.34
CA VAL A 326 0.70 7.04 -6.29
C VAL A 326 1.48 5.82 -5.82
N ARG A 327 1.72 5.69 -4.49
CA ARG A 327 2.11 4.41 -3.91
C ARG A 327 0.88 3.56 -3.71
N LEU A 328 0.88 2.36 -4.27
CA LEU A 328 -0.20 1.39 -4.14
C LEU A 328 0.31 0.21 -3.29
N GLY A 329 -0.18 0.11 -2.07
CA GLY A 329 0.14 -1.00 -1.16
C GLY A 329 -0.55 -2.29 -1.60
N VAL A 330 -0.04 -3.43 -1.10
CA VAL A 330 -0.69 -4.72 -1.36
C VAL A 330 -2.14 -4.68 -0.89
N ALA A 331 -3.04 -5.16 -1.70
CA ALA A 331 -4.49 -5.19 -1.50
C ALA A 331 -5.23 -3.83 -1.57
N GLU A 332 -4.54 -2.71 -1.75
CA GLU A 332 -5.21 -1.42 -1.99
C GLU A 332 -5.75 -1.31 -3.41
N THR A 333 -6.77 -0.46 -3.56
CA THR A 333 -7.27 -0.02 -4.88
C THR A 333 -7.38 1.49 -4.95
N TYR A 334 -7.05 2.07 -6.11
CA TYR A 334 -7.31 3.47 -6.44
C TYR A 334 -7.91 3.57 -7.83
N ASP A 335 -8.95 4.39 -7.98
CA ASP A 335 -9.41 4.76 -9.31
C ASP A 335 -8.90 6.16 -9.64
N VAL A 336 -8.27 6.29 -10.81
CA VAL A 336 -7.74 7.57 -11.27
C VAL A 336 -8.30 7.92 -12.63
N ILE A 337 -8.53 9.22 -12.87
CA ILE A 337 -8.85 9.77 -14.18
C ILE A 337 -7.58 10.36 -14.78
N VAL A 338 -7.34 10.02 -16.05
CA VAL A 338 -6.32 10.63 -16.88
C VAL A 338 -6.91 11.18 -18.16
N GLU A 339 -6.39 12.31 -18.64
CA GLU A 339 -6.94 13.05 -19.81
C GLU A 339 -5.81 13.35 -20.81
N PRO A 340 -5.46 12.41 -21.70
CA PRO A 340 -4.43 12.64 -22.71
C PRO A 340 -4.86 13.74 -23.69
N SER A 341 -4.05 14.81 -23.76
CA SER A 341 -4.31 15.96 -24.63
C SER A 341 -3.67 15.86 -26.02
N ASP A 342 -2.85 14.83 -26.22
CA ASP A 342 -2.06 14.66 -27.45
C ASP A 342 -2.20 13.25 -28.01
N ASP A 343 -1.93 13.08 -29.31
CA ASP A 343 -1.92 11.79 -29.99
C ASP A 343 -0.56 11.07 -29.82
N THR A 344 -0.03 11.07 -28.59
CA THR A 344 1.23 10.39 -28.22
C THR A 344 0.96 9.21 -27.32
N ALA A 345 1.91 8.27 -27.24
CA ALA A 345 1.84 7.16 -26.32
C ALA A 345 2.44 7.54 -24.95
N TYR A 346 1.82 7.09 -23.86
CA TYR A 346 2.27 7.29 -22.48
C TYR A 346 2.55 5.97 -21.80
N THR A 347 3.67 5.87 -21.10
CA THR A 347 3.96 4.68 -20.30
C THR A 347 3.25 4.75 -18.95
N LEU A 348 2.37 3.79 -18.67
CA LEU A 348 1.92 3.50 -17.31
C LEU A 348 3.00 2.66 -16.64
N PHE A 349 3.73 3.25 -15.71
CA PHE A 349 4.93 2.68 -15.09
C PHE A 349 4.71 2.42 -13.62
N ALA A 350 4.85 1.16 -13.19
CA ALA A 350 4.67 0.71 -11.81
C ALA A 350 5.97 0.03 -11.34
N GLN A 351 6.82 0.77 -10.62
CA GLN A 351 8.07 0.25 -10.08
C GLN A 351 7.87 -0.32 -8.68
N SER A 352 8.58 -1.41 -8.35
CA SER A 352 8.59 -1.97 -7.00
C SER A 352 9.21 -1.00 -5.98
N ILE A 353 8.75 -1.06 -4.72
CA ILE A 353 9.22 -0.17 -3.65
C ILE A 353 10.74 -0.23 -3.46
N ASP A 354 11.34 -1.42 -3.63
CA ASP A 354 12.78 -1.69 -3.50
C ASP A 354 13.58 -1.39 -4.78
N ARG A 355 12.90 -0.98 -5.87
CA ARG A 355 13.52 -0.68 -7.18
C ARG A 355 14.26 -1.88 -7.82
N SER A 356 13.82 -3.10 -7.54
CA SER A 356 14.38 -4.31 -8.18
C SER A 356 13.76 -4.61 -9.54
N GLY A 357 12.61 -3.99 -9.87
CA GLY A 357 11.94 -4.17 -11.14
C GLY A 357 10.67 -3.31 -11.27
N PHE A 358 9.91 -3.58 -12.32
CA PHE A 358 8.68 -2.83 -12.63
C PHE A 358 7.70 -3.67 -13.46
N ALA A 359 6.42 -3.34 -13.37
CA ALA A 359 5.40 -3.66 -14.37
C ALA A 359 5.15 -2.44 -15.26
N ARG A 360 4.73 -2.64 -16.50
CA ARG A 360 4.40 -1.52 -17.40
C ARG A 360 3.24 -1.80 -18.33
N GLY A 361 2.57 -0.72 -18.70
CA GLY A 361 1.62 -0.66 -19.79
C GLY A 361 1.85 0.56 -20.66
N THR A 362 1.13 0.65 -21.75
CA THR A 362 1.13 1.82 -22.65
C THR A 362 -0.31 2.28 -22.87
N LEU A 363 -0.58 3.54 -22.55
CA LEU A 363 -1.78 4.23 -23.02
C LEU A 363 -1.43 4.87 -24.36
N THR A 364 -2.19 4.57 -25.42
CA THR A 364 -1.81 4.97 -26.79
C THR A 364 -3.03 5.17 -27.67
N PRO A 365 -2.99 6.15 -28.60
CA PRO A 365 -4.04 6.29 -29.64
C PRO A 365 -3.91 5.22 -30.76
N ASP A 366 -2.72 4.64 -30.92
CA ASP A 366 -2.45 3.59 -31.92
C ASP A 366 -1.62 2.48 -31.27
N ILE A 367 -2.08 1.22 -31.45
CA ILE A 367 -1.45 0.03 -30.88
C ILE A 367 0.02 -0.17 -31.30
N ASN A 368 0.42 0.42 -32.42
CA ASN A 368 1.78 0.35 -32.94
C ASN A 368 2.72 1.38 -32.31
N LEU A 369 2.18 2.41 -31.62
CA LEU A 369 2.98 3.39 -30.93
C LEU A 369 3.43 2.82 -29.58
N GLN A 370 4.68 3.10 -29.24
CA GLN A 370 5.28 2.76 -27.96
C GLN A 370 5.78 4.03 -27.26
N ALA A 371 5.62 4.10 -25.97
CA ALA A 371 6.19 5.14 -25.13
C ALA A 371 7.56 4.71 -24.59
N GLU A 372 8.41 5.69 -24.31
CA GLU A 372 9.67 5.46 -23.61
C GLU A 372 9.41 4.89 -22.21
N VAL A 373 10.16 3.85 -21.84
CA VAL A 373 10.09 3.25 -20.50
C VAL A 373 11.03 4.02 -19.57
N PRO A 374 10.52 4.64 -18.49
CA PRO A 374 11.36 5.39 -17.58
C PRO A 374 12.41 4.51 -16.90
N ALA A 375 13.55 5.10 -16.56
CA ALA A 375 14.47 4.43 -15.64
C ALA A 375 13.84 4.28 -14.25
N LEU A 376 14.26 3.24 -13.53
CA LEU A 376 13.94 3.08 -12.11
C LEU A 376 14.49 4.26 -11.31
N ASP A 377 13.74 4.72 -10.33
CA ASP A 377 14.20 5.72 -9.39
C ASP A 377 15.35 5.15 -8.51
N LYS A 378 16.04 6.04 -7.81
CA LYS A 378 17.04 5.62 -6.83
C LYS A 378 16.37 4.85 -5.70
N VAL A 379 17.06 3.82 -5.20
CA VAL A 379 16.61 3.06 -4.02
C VAL A 379 16.54 4.00 -2.83
N GLY A 380 15.40 3.98 -2.12
CA GLY A 380 15.23 4.69 -0.87
C GLY A 380 16.04 4.03 0.25
N ASN A 381 16.52 4.83 1.19
CA ASN A 381 17.11 4.32 2.42
C ASN A 381 16.23 4.73 3.60
N LEU A 382 15.90 3.78 4.46
CA LEU A 382 15.28 4.07 5.76
C LEU A 382 16.28 4.79 6.65
N SER A 383 15.79 5.74 7.43
CA SER A 383 16.54 6.41 8.48
C SER A 383 16.08 5.93 9.86
N HIS A 384 16.86 6.17 10.90
CA HIS A 384 16.43 5.91 12.29
C HIS A 384 15.19 6.74 12.67
N GLY A 385 15.04 7.93 12.08
CA GLY A 385 13.82 8.75 12.24
C GLY A 385 12.58 8.09 11.63
N ASP A 386 12.74 7.28 10.58
CA ASP A 386 11.64 6.48 10.01
C ASP A 386 11.19 5.37 10.96
N MET A 387 12.10 4.89 11.80
CA MET A 387 11.87 3.83 12.78
C MET A 387 11.34 4.36 14.11
N ALA A 388 11.11 5.67 14.23
CA ALA A 388 10.68 6.35 15.48
C ALA A 388 11.54 6.00 16.71
N MET A 389 12.84 5.82 16.51
CA MET A 389 13.79 5.60 17.60
C MET A 389 14.11 6.92 18.30
N ASP A 390 14.18 6.90 19.64
CA ASP A 390 14.60 8.07 20.41
C ASP A 390 16.10 8.29 20.23
N MET A 391 16.43 9.32 19.45
CA MET A 391 17.82 9.76 19.20
C MET A 391 18.27 10.83 20.22
N GLY A 392 17.55 10.99 21.35
CA GLY A 392 17.80 11.98 22.39
C GLY A 392 19.15 11.84 23.07
N GLY A 393 20.19 12.31 22.42
CA GLY A 393 21.58 12.31 22.87
C GLY A 393 22.61 12.27 21.74
N MET A 394 22.16 12.09 20.49
CA MET A 394 23.04 12.14 19.32
C MET A 394 22.97 13.48 18.62
N ASP A 395 24.13 14.05 18.32
CA ASP A 395 24.23 15.28 17.56
C ASP A 395 23.85 15.04 16.10
N HIS A 396 22.61 15.39 15.75
CA HIS A 396 22.08 15.26 14.38
C HIS A 396 22.91 16.00 13.32
N ALA A 397 23.62 17.06 13.70
CA ALA A 397 24.50 17.79 12.80
C ALA A 397 25.74 16.97 12.43
N ALA A 398 26.22 16.12 13.33
CA ALA A 398 27.35 15.23 13.08
C ALA A 398 26.99 14.03 12.18
N MET A 399 25.70 13.68 12.07
CA MET A 399 25.22 12.54 11.28
C MET A 399 24.77 12.90 9.85
N GLY A 400 24.91 14.14 9.41
CA GLY A 400 24.60 14.58 8.05
C GLY A 400 23.09 14.62 7.71
N HIS A 401 22.21 14.47 8.70
CA HIS A 401 20.77 14.67 8.54
C HIS A 401 20.35 16.14 8.76
N GLY A 402 21.19 17.08 8.33
CA GLY A 402 20.80 18.48 8.24
C GLY A 402 19.68 18.57 7.21
N SER A 403 18.43 18.78 7.67
CA SER A 403 17.43 19.42 6.84
C SER A 403 18.10 20.63 6.24
N GLY A 404 18.10 20.77 4.90
CA GLY A 404 18.68 21.91 4.20
C GLY A 404 17.95 23.21 4.48
N ALA A 405 17.90 23.61 5.76
CA ALA A 405 17.65 24.97 6.16
C ALA A 405 18.89 25.74 5.70
N MET A 406 18.79 26.47 4.60
CA MET A 406 19.81 27.44 4.23
C MET A 406 20.10 28.32 5.43
N ASP A 407 21.36 28.33 5.86
CA ASP A 407 21.84 29.25 6.89
C ASP A 407 21.74 30.67 6.33
N MET A 408 20.61 31.32 6.60
CA MET A 408 20.31 32.69 6.17
C MET A 408 21.29 33.72 6.75
N SER A 409 22.13 33.35 7.74
CA SER A 409 23.11 34.23 8.35
C SER A 409 24.33 34.51 7.46
N LYS A 410 24.51 33.72 6.40
CA LYS A 410 25.63 33.88 5.43
C LYS A 410 25.23 34.48 4.09
N MET A 411 23.97 34.89 3.92
CA MET A 411 23.57 35.64 2.73
C MET A 411 23.96 37.10 2.87
N ASP A 412 24.72 37.62 1.91
CA ASP A 412 25.03 39.03 1.80
C ASP A 412 23.82 39.82 1.28
N HIS A 413 23.05 40.37 2.23
CA HIS A 413 21.83 41.13 1.94
C HIS A 413 22.07 42.42 1.19
N ALA A 414 23.33 42.90 1.13
CA ALA A 414 23.68 44.11 0.38
C ALA A 414 23.63 43.91 -1.13
N ALA A 415 23.85 42.68 -1.59
CA ALA A 415 23.80 42.32 -3.02
C ALA A 415 22.36 42.19 -3.59
N MET A 416 21.34 42.14 -2.72
CA MET A 416 19.94 41.92 -3.12
C MET A 416 19.01 43.14 -2.89
N GLY A 417 19.56 44.31 -2.59
CA GLY A 417 18.81 45.57 -2.52
C GLY A 417 17.86 45.76 -1.31
N HIS A 418 18.04 44.99 -0.26
CA HIS A 418 17.28 45.13 0.97
C HIS A 418 18.09 45.93 2.02
N SER A 419 17.53 47.02 2.53
CA SER A 419 18.12 47.83 3.59
C SER A 419 18.19 46.98 4.90
N ALA A 420 19.30 47.07 5.62
CA ALA A 420 19.50 46.36 6.88
C ALA A 420 18.42 46.77 7.91
N PRO A 421 17.89 45.85 8.71
CA PRO A 421 16.96 46.22 9.80
C PRO A 421 17.70 47.02 10.87
N ALA A 422 17.02 48.04 11.40
CA ALA A 422 17.51 48.84 12.50
C ALA A 422 17.83 47.97 13.74
N PRO A 423 18.85 48.30 14.54
CA PRO A 423 19.21 47.51 15.71
C PRO A 423 18.02 47.43 16.70
N ALA A 424 17.82 46.24 17.25
CA ALA A 424 16.76 45.97 18.22
C ALA A 424 16.92 46.91 19.44
N VAL A 425 15.87 47.63 19.79
CA VAL A 425 15.82 48.49 20.97
C VAL A 425 15.65 47.58 22.21
N ASP A 426 16.58 47.70 23.14
CA ASP A 426 16.51 47.00 24.44
C ASP A 426 15.42 47.64 25.30
N HIS A 427 14.28 46.98 25.41
CA HIS A 427 13.12 47.44 26.19
C HIS A 427 13.28 47.29 27.71
N SER A 428 14.39 46.73 28.21
CA SER A 428 14.63 46.51 29.64
C SER A 428 14.90 47.81 30.42
N LYS A 429 15.03 48.96 29.77
CA LYS A 429 15.33 50.27 30.38
C LYS A 429 14.26 51.35 30.19
N MET A 430 13.07 51.00 29.72
CA MET A 430 11.95 51.96 29.63
C MET A 430 11.10 51.92 30.87
N ASP A 431 11.02 53.09 31.51
CA ASP A 431 10.19 53.33 32.71
C ASP A 431 8.73 53.49 32.25
N HIS A 432 7.90 52.47 32.54
CA HIS A 432 6.47 52.44 32.19
C HIS A 432 5.60 53.49 32.89
N ALA A 433 6.14 54.18 33.90
CA ALA A 433 5.39 55.22 34.63
C ALA A 433 5.13 56.52 33.84
N THR A 434 5.91 56.75 32.78
CA THR A 434 5.83 57.99 31.99
C THR A 434 4.97 57.89 30.73
N MET A 435 4.44 56.71 30.38
CA MET A 435 3.67 56.53 29.11
C MET A 435 2.17 56.31 29.27
N GLY A 436 1.59 56.62 30.40
CA GLY A 436 0.11 56.76 30.56
C GLY A 436 -0.72 55.52 30.39
N HIS A 437 -0.15 54.31 30.50
CA HIS A 437 -0.92 53.07 30.50
C HIS A 437 -1.38 52.73 31.92
N SER A 438 -2.70 52.78 32.13
CA SER A 438 -3.31 52.33 33.37
C SER A 438 -3.09 50.84 33.59
N ALA A 439 -2.73 50.43 34.79
CA ALA A 439 -2.58 49.01 35.13
C ALA A 439 -3.91 48.27 34.91
N PRO A 440 -3.89 47.01 34.47
CA PRO A 440 -5.09 46.22 34.39
C PRO A 440 -5.71 46.02 35.76
N PRO A 441 -7.07 45.99 35.86
CA PRO A 441 -7.75 45.78 37.15
C PRO A 441 -7.39 44.40 37.69
N ALA A 442 -7.29 44.32 39.00
CA ALA A 442 -7.02 43.08 39.75
C ALA A 442 -8.11 42.02 39.44
N PRO A 443 -7.77 40.70 39.44
CA PRO A 443 -8.74 39.63 39.19
C PRO A 443 -9.88 39.73 40.20
N VAL A 444 -11.12 39.72 39.71
CA VAL A 444 -12.32 39.71 40.57
C VAL A 444 -12.49 38.28 41.09
N ASP A 445 -12.54 38.16 42.42
CA ASP A 445 -12.83 36.90 43.12
C ASP A 445 -14.33 36.57 42.97
N HIS A 446 -14.66 35.63 42.08
CA HIS A 446 -16.02 35.18 41.80
C HIS A 446 -16.61 34.23 42.87
N SER A 447 -15.88 33.91 43.93
CA SER A 447 -16.36 33.00 44.99
C SER A 447 -17.42 33.60 45.91
N LYS A 448 -17.74 34.89 45.74
CA LYS A 448 -18.72 35.63 46.59
C LYS A 448 -19.94 36.17 45.84
N MET A 449 -20.20 35.74 44.62
CA MET A 449 -21.41 36.10 43.89
C MET A 449 -22.52 35.10 44.15
N ASP A 450 -23.64 35.57 44.66
CA ASP A 450 -24.86 34.78 44.89
C ASP A 450 -25.61 34.60 43.53
N HIS A 451 -25.48 33.42 42.94
CA HIS A 451 -26.10 33.09 41.64
C HIS A 451 -27.62 32.91 41.69
N ALA A 452 -28.23 32.86 42.91
CA ALA A 452 -29.66 32.67 43.03
C ALA A 452 -30.47 33.94 42.69
N ALA A 453 -29.81 35.09 42.68
CA ALA A 453 -30.48 36.41 42.44
C ALA A 453 -30.54 36.80 40.95
N MET A 454 -29.92 36.04 40.00
CA MET A 454 -29.82 36.42 38.57
C MET A 454 -30.61 35.55 37.60
N GLY A 455 -31.54 34.72 38.03
CA GLY A 455 -32.54 34.07 37.17
C GLY A 455 -32.00 33.10 36.14
N HIS A 456 -30.82 32.52 36.33
CA HIS A 456 -30.27 31.51 35.41
C HIS A 456 -30.83 30.11 35.74
N SER A 457 -31.53 29.53 34.81
CA SER A 457 -32.01 28.12 34.81
C SER A 457 -30.81 27.18 35.04
N MET A 458 -31.02 26.11 35.78
CA MET A 458 -30.04 25.06 36.01
C MET A 458 -29.41 24.58 34.71
N PRO A 459 -28.09 24.41 34.60
CA PRO A 459 -27.46 23.91 33.40
C PRO A 459 -27.89 22.47 33.15
N MET A 460 -28.32 22.19 31.93
CA MET A 460 -28.39 20.84 31.35
C MET A 460 -27.05 20.13 31.52
N PRO A 461 -26.99 18.80 31.66
CA PRO A 461 -25.72 18.10 31.80
C PRO A 461 -24.83 18.48 30.60
N MET A 462 -23.63 18.95 30.88
CA MET A 462 -22.63 19.30 29.89
C MET A 462 -22.33 18.00 29.11
N THR A 463 -22.76 17.96 27.86
CA THR A 463 -22.16 17.05 26.89
C THR A 463 -20.66 17.31 26.90
N LYS A 464 -19.88 16.27 27.19
CA LYS A 464 -18.42 16.36 27.10
C LYS A 464 -18.08 16.98 25.75
N ALA A 465 -17.35 18.08 25.76
CA ALA A 465 -16.88 18.70 24.54
C ALA A 465 -16.17 17.64 23.71
N LYS A 466 -16.63 17.46 22.46
CA LYS A 466 -15.98 16.59 21.49
C LYS A 466 -14.52 17.02 21.42
N PRO A 467 -13.53 16.14 21.60
CA PRO A 467 -12.15 16.53 21.40
C PRO A 467 -12.01 17.02 19.98
N GLU A 468 -11.68 18.27 19.82
CA GLU A 468 -11.40 18.88 18.52
C GLU A 468 -10.08 18.25 18.05
N ILE A 469 -10.16 17.25 17.18
CA ILE A 469 -8.97 16.70 16.52
C ILE A 469 -8.63 17.70 15.43
N THR A 470 -7.86 18.70 15.83
CA THR A 470 -7.27 19.67 14.94
C THR A 470 -6.05 19.03 14.29
N ASN A 471 -5.97 19.04 13.01
CA ASN A 471 -4.85 18.72 12.12
C ASN A 471 -4.00 17.46 12.47
N PRO A 472 -3.71 16.53 11.54
CA PRO A 472 -2.84 15.35 11.78
C PRO A 472 -1.46 15.68 12.36
N SER A 473 -0.95 16.90 12.16
CA SER A 473 0.31 17.40 12.74
C SER A 473 0.28 17.63 14.26
N ASP A 474 -0.92 17.70 14.88
CA ASP A 474 -1.07 18.00 16.30
C ASP A 474 -1.15 16.75 17.20
N PHE A 475 -1.07 15.56 16.62
CA PHE A 475 -1.04 14.32 17.38
C PHE A 475 0.25 14.20 18.19
N SER A 476 0.11 14.13 19.50
CA SER A 476 1.24 14.12 20.44
C SER A 476 2.16 12.93 20.21
N THR A 477 3.46 13.18 20.22
CA THR A 477 4.54 12.19 20.29
C THR A 477 4.69 11.68 21.74
N GLY A 478 3.62 11.17 22.36
CA GLY A 478 3.71 10.59 23.70
C GLY A 478 4.57 9.32 23.68
N LYS A 479 5.36 9.11 24.75
CA LYS A 479 6.10 7.85 24.91
C LYS A 479 5.12 6.69 24.93
N LEU A 480 5.30 5.74 24.04
CA LEU A 480 4.47 4.53 23.95
C LEU A 480 4.78 3.58 25.11
N ILE A 481 3.76 2.87 25.56
CA ILE A 481 3.91 1.85 26.59
C ILE A 481 3.72 0.50 25.92
N HIS A 482 4.82 -0.22 25.76
CA HIS A 482 4.81 -1.55 25.20
C HIS A 482 4.44 -2.60 26.26
N PRO A 483 3.52 -3.53 25.98
CA PRO A 483 3.18 -4.61 26.91
C PRO A 483 4.36 -5.58 27.08
N ALA A 484 4.38 -6.30 28.20
CA ALA A 484 5.46 -7.25 28.53
C ALA A 484 5.69 -8.33 27.44
N THR A 485 4.68 -8.64 26.65
CA THR A 485 4.77 -9.60 25.53
C THR A 485 5.61 -9.11 24.36
N GLU A 486 5.94 -7.81 24.31
CA GLU A 486 6.75 -7.20 23.25
C GLU A 486 8.23 -7.12 23.61
N TYR A 487 8.60 -7.48 24.84
CA TYR A 487 9.99 -7.52 25.26
C TYR A 487 10.55 -8.95 25.16
N GLY A 488 11.68 -9.10 24.46
CA GLY A 488 12.36 -10.38 24.36
C GLY A 488 13.02 -10.64 23.00
N PRO A 489 13.67 -11.78 22.82
CA PRO A 489 14.48 -12.08 21.62
C PRO A 489 13.66 -12.34 20.36
N HIS A 490 12.35 -12.32 20.44
CA HIS A 490 11.40 -12.48 19.31
C HIS A 490 10.99 -11.14 18.68
N ILE A 491 11.43 -10.02 19.23
CA ILE A 491 11.20 -8.66 18.73
C ILE A 491 12.54 -7.99 18.50
N ASP A 492 12.73 -7.38 17.35
CA ASP A 492 13.98 -6.72 16.99
C ASP A 492 13.97 -5.22 17.26
N MET A 493 12.80 -4.60 17.29
CA MET A 493 12.64 -3.16 17.43
C MET A 493 11.33 -2.82 18.16
N LEU A 494 11.35 -1.72 18.89
CA LEU A 494 10.19 -1.05 19.48
C LEU A 494 10.24 0.43 19.07
N ALA A 495 9.15 0.94 18.54
CA ALA A 495 9.03 2.36 18.19
C ALA A 495 8.82 3.19 19.46
N GLU A 496 9.83 3.91 19.93
CA GLU A 496 9.76 4.67 21.19
C GLU A 496 8.92 5.96 21.07
N ALA A 497 8.85 6.52 19.85
CA ALA A 497 8.19 7.79 19.56
C ALA A 497 7.40 7.73 18.26
N ALA A 498 6.59 6.67 18.09
CA ALA A 498 5.73 6.52 16.91
C ALA A 498 4.74 7.68 16.80
N ARG A 499 4.64 8.25 15.61
CA ARG A 499 3.80 9.41 15.30
C ARG A 499 2.95 9.17 14.06
N TYR A 500 1.88 9.95 13.96
CA TYR A 500 1.06 9.95 12.75
C TYR A 500 1.88 10.53 11.58
N ARG A 501 1.80 9.89 10.42
CA ARG A 501 2.53 10.26 9.20
C ARG A 501 1.61 10.19 7.98
N LEU A 502 0.40 10.68 8.13
CA LEU A 502 -0.61 10.62 7.06
C LEU A 502 -0.23 11.47 5.84
N ASP A 503 0.58 12.50 6.03
CA ASP A 503 1.13 13.42 5.03
C ASP A 503 2.46 12.96 4.42
N ASP A 504 3.00 11.82 4.88
CA ASP A 504 4.29 11.29 4.42
C ASP A 504 4.08 10.28 3.27
N PRO A 505 4.61 10.54 2.06
CA PRO A 505 4.50 9.59 0.95
C PRO A 505 5.34 8.32 1.15
N GLY A 506 6.22 8.31 2.15
CA GLY A 506 7.08 7.20 2.50
C GLY A 506 8.46 7.21 1.83
N VAL A 507 9.28 6.25 2.25
CA VAL A 507 10.66 6.09 1.78
C VAL A 507 10.72 5.94 0.26
N GLY A 508 11.70 6.62 -0.37
CA GLY A 508 11.91 6.60 -1.83
C GLY A 508 11.00 7.53 -2.63
N LEU A 509 9.99 8.16 -1.99
CA LEU A 509 9.09 9.13 -2.62
C LEU A 509 9.26 10.56 -2.10
N ARG A 510 9.80 10.71 -0.90
CA ARG A 510 10.10 12.03 -0.32
C ARG A 510 11.11 12.79 -1.18
N GLY A 511 10.80 14.03 -1.53
CA GLY A 511 11.71 14.90 -2.26
C GLY A 511 12.11 14.43 -3.66
N ASN A 512 11.34 13.55 -4.28
CA ASN A 512 11.60 13.02 -5.62
C ASN A 512 11.21 13.98 -6.76
N GLY A 513 10.73 15.19 -6.41
CA GLY A 513 10.31 16.22 -7.35
C GLY A 513 8.92 16.04 -7.95
N ARG A 514 8.16 15.03 -7.52
CA ARG A 514 6.79 14.74 -7.95
C ARG A 514 5.78 14.97 -6.83
N ARG A 515 4.56 15.37 -7.20
CA ARG A 515 3.41 15.39 -6.27
C ARG A 515 2.93 13.94 -6.08
N VAL A 516 3.16 13.40 -4.90
CA VAL A 516 2.76 12.04 -4.53
C VAL A 516 1.48 12.09 -3.69
N LEU A 517 0.56 11.14 -3.90
CA LEU A 517 -0.62 10.96 -3.07
C LEU A 517 -0.22 10.54 -1.66
N THR A 518 -0.86 11.13 -0.65
CA THR A 518 -0.74 10.74 0.75
C THR A 518 -2.13 10.49 1.36
N TYR A 519 -2.20 9.82 2.49
CA TYR A 519 -3.50 9.60 3.18
C TYR A 519 -4.13 10.91 3.68
N ALA A 520 -3.30 11.92 3.99
CA ALA A 520 -3.79 13.25 4.37
C ALA A 520 -4.53 13.98 3.23
N ASP A 521 -4.29 13.59 1.98
CA ASP A 521 -4.98 14.15 0.81
C ASP A 521 -6.39 13.56 0.62
N LEU A 522 -6.68 12.41 1.24
CA LEU A 522 -7.92 11.69 1.01
C LEU A 522 -9.06 12.26 1.86
N LYS A 523 -10.16 12.57 1.21
CA LYS A 523 -11.43 12.91 1.84
C LYS A 523 -12.55 12.14 1.14
N ASN A 524 -13.46 11.57 1.92
CA ASN A 524 -14.63 10.90 1.33
C ASN A 524 -15.46 11.92 0.59
N LEU A 525 -15.99 11.56 -0.57
CA LEU A 525 -16.89 12.42 -1.35
C LEU A 525 -18.23 12.68 -0.63
N ARG A 526 -18.64 11.77 0.25
CA ARG A 526 -19.83 11.88 1.09
C ARG A 526 -19.43 12.07 2.54
N SER A 527 -20.29 12.71 3.34
CA SER A 527 -20.07 12.83 4.78
C SER A 527 -19.90 11.45 5.44
N THR A 528 -19.13 11.42 6.52
CA THR A 528 -18.93 10.23 7.35
C THR A 528 -20.29 9.64 7.75
N MET A 529 -20.51 8.36 7.49
CA MET A 529 -21.81 7.71 7.68
C MET A 529 -22.15 7.52 9.17
N GLU A 530 -21.14 7.36 10.01
CA GLU A 530 -21.29 7.16 11.45
C GLU A 530 -20.38 8.14 12.19
N ASP A 531 -20.97 9.13 12.85
CA ASP A 531 -20.26 10.22 13.53
C ASP A 531 -20.12 10.02 15.05
N ARG A 532 -20.71 8.94 15.59
CA ARG A 532 -20.57 8.56 17.00
C ARG A 532 -19.11 8.47 17.41
N ASP A 533 -18.78 8.98 18.58
CA ASP A 533 -17.46 8.76 19.17
C ASP A 533 -17.23 7.27 19.45
N PRO A 534 -16.00 6.77 19.35
CA PRO A 534 -15.68 5.40 19.69
C PRO A 534 -16.02 5.07 21.16
N ASP A 535 -16.65 3.91 21.39
CA ASP A 535 -16.96 3.42 22.73
C ASP A 535 -15.68 3.06 23.51
N ARG A 536 -14.65 2.57 22.78
CA ARG A 536 -13.31 2.27 23.31
C ARG A 536 -12.26 2.26 22.21
N GLU A 537 -11.01 2.31 22.62
CA GLU A 537 -9.84 2.18 21.76
C GLU A 537 -9.15 0.82 21.96
N ILE A 538 -8.63 0.26 20.86
CA ILE A 538 -7.80 -0.94 20.83
C ILE A 538 -6.50 -0.56 20.13
N GLU A 539 -5.38 -0.55 20.88
CA GLU A 539 -4.05 -0.35 20.32
C GLU A 539 -3.43 -1.72 19.98
N LEU A 540 -2.92 -1.85 18.76
CA LEU A 540 -2.31 -3.06 18.22
C LEU A 540 -0.92 -2.73 17.69
N HIS A 541 0.09 -3.38 18.23
CA HIS A 541 1.46 -3.22 17.85
C HIS A 541 1.85 -4.27 16.81
N LEU A 542 2.33 -3.81 15.65
CA LEU A 542 2.85 -4.66 14.60
C LEU A 542 4.31 -4.94 14.89
N THR A 543 4.64 -6.17 15.21
CA THR A 543 5.93 -6.57 15.76
C THR A 543 6.59 -7.66 14.93
N GLY A 544 7.93 -7.74 14.96
CA GLY A 544 8.65 -8.71 14.15
C GLY A 544 10.07 -9.01 14.60
N ASN A 545 10.60 -10.11 14.07
CA ASN A 545 11.99 -10.49 14.19
C ASN A 545 12.53 -10.88 12.82
N MET A 546 13.37 -10.02 12.23
CA MET A 546 13.94 -10.22 10.90
C MET A 546 14.92 -11.42 10.89
N GLY A 547 15.74 -11.58 11.92
CA GLY A 547 16.71 -12.68 11.97
C GLY A 547 16.09 -14.08 11.98
N ARG A 548 14.81 -14.21 12.36
CA ARG A 548 14.05 -15.46 12.36
C ARG A 548 12.87 -15.45 11.41
N TYR A 549 12.67 -14.34 10.73
CA TYR A 549 11.50 -14.08 9.89
C TYR A 549 10.20 -14.44 10.60
N MET A 550 9.95 -13.76 11.69
CA MET A 550 8.76 -13.95 12.55
C MET A 550 7.99 -12.65 12.65
N TRP A 551 6.71 -12.72 12.36
CA TRP A 551 5.79 -11.60 12.42
C TRP A 551 4.71 -11.85 13.47
N SER A 552 4.25 -10.80 14.12
CA SER A 552 3.25 -10.93 15.19
C SER A 552 2.48 -9.62 15.40
N ILE A 553 1.43 -9.68 16.19
CA ILE A 553 0.73 -8.51 16.72
C ILE A 553 0.88 -8.55 18.24
N ASN A 554 1.24 -7.44 18.87
CA ASN A 554 1.48 -7.34 20.32
C ASN A 554 2.47 -8.42 20.83
N GLY A 555 3.51 -8.72 20.05
CA GLY A 555 4.50 -9.76 20.38
C GLY A 555 4.00 -11.20 20.34
N ILE A 556 2.75 -11.44 19.95
CA ILE A 556 2.13 -12.78 19.94
C ILE A 556 1.83 -13.18 18.50
N LYS A 557 2.38 -14.30 18.04
CA LYS A 557 2.08 -14.85 16.70
C LYS A 557 0.67 -15.42 16.63
N SER A 558 0.11 -15.52 15.43
CA SER A 558 -1.24 -15.97 15.16
C SER A 558 -1.64 -17.29 15.88
N ALA A 559 -0.75 -18.30 15.83
CA ALA A 559 -1.03 -19.62 16.41
C ALA A 559 -1.23 -19.62 17.94
N ASP A 560 -0.68 -18.63 18.64
CA ASP A 560 -0.75 -18.50 20.10
C ASP A 560 -1.75 -17.40 20.55
N ALA A 561 -2.36 -16.70 19.58
CA ALA A 561 -3.20 -15.55 19.84
C ALA A 561 -4.64 -15.96 20.20
N LYS A 562 -5.21 -15.24 21.16
CA LYS A 562 -6.65 -15.33 21.44
C LYS A 562 -7.41 -14.44 20.44
N PRO A 563 -8.64 -14.84 20.04
CA PRO A 563 -9.50 -14.02 19.22
C PRO A 563 -9.81 -12.67 19.89
N LEU A 564 -9.85 -11.61 19.09
CA LEU A 564 -10.41 -10.31 19.48
C LEU A 564 -11.94 -10.45 19.53
N ARG A 565 -12.54 -10.04 20.65
CA ARG A 565 -14.00 -10.10 20.83
C ARG A 565 -14.59 -8.71 20.80
N TRP A 566 -15.50 -8.49 19.87
CA TRP A 566 -16.19 -7.24 19.67
C TRP A 566 -17.70 -7.46 19.83
N LYS A 567 -18.40 -6.41 20.25
CA LYS A 567 -19.86 -6.45 20.41
C LYS A 567 -20.53 -5.85 19.17
N LEU A 568 -21.58 -6.52 18.68
CA LEU A 568 -22.38 -5.97 17.60
C LEU A 568 -22.94 -4.60 17.98
N GLY A 569 -22.81 -3.63 17.08
CA GLY A 569 -23.20 -2.24 17.30
C GLY A 569 -22.17 -1.36 18.03
N GLU A 570 -21.05 -1.92 18.49
CA GLU A 570 -19.94 -1.16 19.09
C GLU A 570 -19.26 -0.28 18.04
N ARG A 571 -18.83 0.93 18.45
CA ARG A 571 -17.96 1.80 17.63
C ARG A 571 -16.58 1.78 18.23
N LEU A 572 -15.60 1.25 17.48
CA LEU A 572 -14.23 1.09 17.96
C LEU A 572 -13.31 2.14 17.31
N ARG A 573 -12.30 2.61 18.06
CA ARG A 573 -11.08 3.15 17.48
C ARG A 573 -10.01 2.06 17.50
N ILE A 574 -9.45 1.76 16.36
CA ILE A 574 -8.28 0.89 16.23
C ILE A 574 -7.08 1.79 15.96
N THR A 575 -6.04 1.63 16.76
CA THR A 575 -4.77 2.33 16.60
C THR A 575 -3.68 1.31 16.36
N PHE A 576 -3.01 1.37 15.22
CA PHE A 576 -1.80 0.61 14.96
C PHE A 576 -0.54 1.41 15.32
N VAL A 577 0.42 0.72 15.90
CA VAL A 577 1.80 1.15 16.07
C VAL A 577 2.69 0.17 15.33
N ASN A 578 3.52 0.64 14.43
CA ASN A 578 4.42 -0.24 13.68
C ASN A 578 5.80 -0.26 14.30
N ASP A 579 6.09 -1.33 15.03
CA ASP A 579 7.37 -1.63 15.67
C ASP A 579 8.29 -2.44 14.76
N THR A 580 8.22 -2.20 13.44
CA THR A 580 9.06 -2.88 12.45
C THR A 580 9.55 -1.90 11.38
N MET A 581 10.52 -2.32 10.60
CA MET A 581 11.03 -1.55 9.46
C MET A 581 10.22 -1.73 8.17
N MET A 582 9.21 -2.60 8.16
CA MET A 582 8.42 -2.91 6.97
C MET A 582 7.11 -2.14 6.96
N ASN A 583 6.61 -1.83 5.76
CA ASN A 583 5.22 -1.38 5.61
C ASN A 583 4.29 -2.57 5.79
N HIS A 584 3.21 -2.39 6.55
CA HIS A 584 2.22 -3.45 6.73
C HIS A 584 0.85 -2.99 6.21
N PRO A 585 0.33 -3.60 5.14
CA PRO A 585 -1.05 -3.41 4.68
C PRO A 585 -1.99 -4.22 5.60
N MET A 586 -2.68 -3.52 6.50
CA MET A 586 -3.59 -4.15 7.47
C MET A 586 -5.00 -4.19 6.92
N HIS A 587 -5.58 -5.39 6.84
CA HIS A 587 -6.90 -5.65 6.30
C HIS A 587 -7.81 -6.29 7.33
N LEU A 588 -8.99 -5.70 7.51
CA LEU A 588 -10.08 -6.21 8.34
C LEU A 588 -11.21 -6.70 7.45
N HIS A 589 -11.58 -7.97 7.57
CA HIS A 589 -12.70 -8.55 6.84
C HIS A 589 -14.05 -8.10 7.37
N GLY A 590 -15.05 -8.03 6.53
CA GLY A 590 -16.46 -7.83 6.84
C GLY A 590 -16.86 -6.42 7.28
N MET A 591 -15.94 -5.64 7.82
CA MET A 591 -16.18 -4.29 8.32
C MET A 591 -15.21 -3.30 7.71
N TRP A 592 -15.61 -2.03 7.65
CA TRP A 592 -14.80 -0.98 7.01
C TRP A 592 -14.15 -0.06 8.02
N SER A 593 -12.98 0.44 7.64
CA SER A 593 -12.15 1.37 8.42
C SER A 593 -12.39 2.80 7.96
N ASP A 594 -12.94 3.65 8.83
CA ASP A 594 -13.04 5.10 8.61
C ASP A 594 -11.75 5.75 9.10
N LEU A 595 -10.81 6.04 8.20
CA LEU A 595 -9.46 6.50 8.51
C LEU A 595 -9.48 7.92 9.10
N GLU A 596 -8.88 8.11 10.28
CA GLU A 596 -8.82 9.40 10.96
C GLU A 596 -7.75 10.32 10.33
N THR A 597 -8.14 11.07 9.28
CA THR A 597 -7.27 12.00 8.57
C THR A 597 -7.33 13.44 9.10
N GLY A 598 -8.05 13.67 10.19
CA GLY A 598 -8.22 15.00 10.81
C GLY A 598 -9.54 15.71 10.48
N ASP A 599 -10.20 15.37 9.38
CA ASP A 599 -11.53 15.88 9.04
C ASP A 599 -12.61 14.83 9.37
N ASN A 600 -13.14 14.88 10.60
CA ASN A 600 -14.12 13.89 11.08
C ASN A 600 -15.42 13.84 10.26
N ASN A 601 -15.71 14.86 9.46
CA ASN A 601 -16.94 14.91 8.67
C ASN A 601 -16.82 14.15 7.35
N PHE A 602 -15.59 13.90 6.87
CA PHE A 602 -15.32 13.31 5.56
C PHE A 602 -14.20 12.25 5.63
N LEU A 603 -14.26 11.37 6.63
CA LEU A 603 -13.27 10.29 6.81
C LEU A 603 -13.27 9.36 5.59
N PRO A 604 -12.12 9.15 4.95
CA PRO A 604 -12.03 8.18 3.87
C PRO A 604 -12.21 6.77 4.41
N ARG A 605 -13.05 5.99 3.72
CA ARG A 605 -13.32 4.60 4.08
C ARG A 605 -12.39 3.68 3.31
N LYS A 606 -11.69 2.81 4.03
CA LYS A 606 -10.74 1.86 3.46
C LYS A 606 -10.99 0.45 3.98
N HIS A 607 -10.70 -0.54 3.14
CA HIS A 607 -10.65 -1.94 3.57
C HIS A 607 -9.21 -2.38 3.88
N THR A 608 -8.20 -1.67 3.38
CA THR A 608 -6.79 -1.92 3.64
C THR A 608 -6.09 -0.63 4.05
N VAL A 609 -5.37 -0.66 5.18
CA VAL A 609 -4.68 0.52 5.73
C VAL A 609 -3.19 0.22 5.83
N ILE A 610 -2.37 1.01 5.15
CA ILE A 610 -0.91 0.87 5.17
C ILE A 610 -0.34 1.54 6.42
N VAL A 611 0.36 0.77 7.24
CA VAL A 611 1.07 1.25 8.41
C VAL A 611 2.55 1.34 8.11
N GLN A 612 3.09 2.55 7.96
CA GLN A 612 4.50 2.78 7.64
C GLN A 612 5.42 2.42 8.82
N PRO A 613 6.72 2.14 8.60
CA PRO A 613 7.69 1.88 9.66
C PRO A 613 7.68 2.98 10.73
N GLY A 614 7.72 2.62 12.02
CA GLY A 614 7.77 3.56 13.15
C GLY A 614 6.62 4.55 13.18
N SER A 615 5.50 4.27 12.50
CA SER A 615 4.34 5.15 12.47
C SER A 615 3.22 4.66 13.38
N ARG A 616 2.33 5.60 13.69
CA ARG A 616 1.05 5.37 14.35
C ARG A 616 -0.06 5.78 13.38
N ILE A 617 -1.13 4.99 13.32
CA ILE A 617 -2.30 5.29 12.48
C ILE A 617 -3.57 4.84 13.20
N SER A 618 -4.63 5.65 13.14
CA SER A 618 -5.90 5.34 13.76
C SER A 618 -7.05 5.41 12.77
N TYR A 619 -8.03 4.54 12.97
CA TYR A 619 -9.29 4.56 12.23
C TYR A 619 -10.43 4.07 13.11
N ARG A 620 -11.65 4.36 12.70
CA ARG A 620 -12.86 3.95 13.39
C ARG A 620 -13.52 2.80 12.66
N VAL A 621 -14.06 1.86 13.42
CA VAL A 621 -14.81 0.72 12.90
C VAL A 621 -16.18 0.69 13.57
N THR A 622 -17.25 0.70 12.77
CA THR A 622 -18.58 0.31 13.24
C THR A 622 -18.67 -1.20 13.16
N VAL A 623 -18.90 -1.85 14.29
CA VAL A 623 -19.04 -3.31 14.37
C VAL A 623 -20.46 -3.68 13.95
N ASP A 624 -20.69 -3.79 12.66
CA ASP A 624 -22.02 -3.98 12.03
C ASP A 624 -22.20 -5.35 11.36
N ALA A 625 -21.21 -6.24 11.48
CA ALA A 625 -21.21 -7.56 10.86
C ALA A 625 -20.93 -8.66 11.89
N GLU A 626 -21.97 -9.46 12.22
CA GLU A 626 -21.87 -10.60 13.12
C GLU A 626 -21.06 -11.76 12.51
N GLY A 627 -20.31 -12.50 13.34
CA GLY A 627 -19.61 -13.72 12.93
C GLY A 627 -18.12 -13.71 13.20
N GLY A 628 -17.40 -14.64 12.55
CA GLY A 628 -15.95 -14.75 12.58
C GLY A 628 -15.31 -14.04 11.39
N TRP A 629 -14.27 -13.24 11.64
CA TRP A 629 -13.60 -12.43 10.64
C TRP A 629 -12.08 -12.51 10.76
N ALA A 630 -11.39 -12.45 9.64
CA ALA A 630 -9.95 -12.33 9.61
C ALA A 630 -9.52 -10.86 9.78
N TYR A 631 -8.39 -10.65 10.46
CA TYR A 631 -7.76 -9.35 10.61
C TYR A 631 -6.25 -9.52 10.56
N HIS A 632 -5.60 -9.10 9.47
CA HIS A 632 -4.22 -9.51 9.20
C HIS A 632 -3.44 -8.49 8.35
N CYS A 633 -2.11 -8.62 8.38
CA CYS A 633 -1.24 -8.03 7.38
C CYS A 633 -1.43 -8.75 6.05
N HIS A 634 -1.61 -8.00 4.95
CA HIS A 634 -1.85 -8.59 3.63
C HIS A 634 -0.57 -8.98 2.88
N LEU A 635 0.62 -8.75 3.43
CA LEU A 635 1.83 -9.39 2.91
C LEU A 635 1.76 -10.90 3.20
N LEU A 636 1.68 -11.71 2.15
CA LEU A 636 1.32 -13.13 2.21
C LEU A 636 2.15 -13.92 3.23
N TYR A 637 3.48 -13.72 3.24
CA TYR A 637 4.36 -14.44 4.16
C TYR A 637 4.36 -13.88 5.59
N HIS A 638 3.88 -12.63 5.79
CA HIS A 638 3.66 -12.05 7.13
C HIS A 638 2.38 -12.56 7.76
N MET A 639 1.35 -12.85 6.96
CA MET A 639 0.04 -13.28 7.40
C MET A 639 0.10 -14.52 8.29
N LEU A 640 1.08 -15.41 8.09
CA LEU A 640 1.26 -16.61 8.92
C LEU A 640 1.53 -16.31 10.40
N GLY A 641 1.95 -15.10 10.74
CA GLY A 641 2.20 -14.66 12.11
C GLY A 641 1.41 -13.42 12.52
N MET A 642 1.29 -12.45 11.61
CA MET A 642 0.60 -11.16 11.83
C MET A 642 -0.87 -11.27 11.44
N PHE A 643 -1.61 -12.04 12.24
CA PHE A 643 -3.01 -12.38 12.01
C PHE A 643 -3.79 -12.46 13.34
N ARG A 644 -5.05 -12.04 13.33
CA ARG A 644 -6.01 -12.19 14.43
C ARG A 644 -7.36 -12.66 13.89
N THR A 645 -8.01 -13.54 14.62
CA THR A 645 -9.43 -13.78 14.44
C THR A 645 -10.22 -12.73 15.22
N VAL A 646 -11.21 -12.12 14.62
CA VAL A 646 -12.20 -11.26 15.25
C VAL A 646 -13.50 -12.04 15.37
N ILE A 647 -14.11 -12.04 16.55
CA ILE A 647 -15.43 -12.65 16.79
C ILE A 647 -16.37 -11.54 17.21
N VAL A 648 -17.40 -11.32 16.41
CA VAL A 648 -18.48 -10.35 16.65
C VAL A 648 -19.73 -11.10 17.11
N SER A 649 -20.27 -10.72 18.27
CA SER A 649 -21.47 -11.33 18.87
C SER A 649 -22.28 -10.33 19.70
#